data_a077a13ffca42c9100a4b75a321f9386
#
_entry.id   a077a13ffca42c9100a4b75a321f9386
#
_cell.length_a   1.000
_cell.length_b   1.000
_cell.length_c   1.000
_cell.angle_alpha   90.00
_cell.angle_beta   90.00
_cell.angle_gamma   90.00
#
_symmetry.space_group_name_H-M   'P 1'
#
loop_
_entity.id
_entity.type
_entity.pdbx_description
1 polymer ?
#
loop_
_entity_poly.entity_id
_entity_poly.type
_entity_poly.pdbx_seq_one_letter_code
_entity_poly.pdbx_strand_id
1 'polypeptide(L)'
;MAAIQHGIDQTRKAYGPGAVAARASVLARNVHAFEILVGPYAVAHLRITQAIGEAGGELPSDGVHIYLTDTLESPDAAPPGRLPLSLRRLGDEHRRAQAVKKETRVLVCMGNPPYSRAAFAAHEGSDDPEARRARLLGELYTRVRGRTIFSHIASLYNEYVYFWRWALWKVFESTGGPGVLSFISASSYLSGPGFMGMREVMRQTFDDRWIIDLEGSDGPRKTENVFAIRTSVAIAVGVRYGKPQPGTPTVVHYARLTGTRAGKLDRLATVERFEDIEWARCSDEWTDSLLPSSRGEFLKWPLATDMFPWQYPGLMSGRTWPVATSRTTLLSRRRRLVATPAGTLRSAIFADKKHGKTSATRVVTTSPAPASSETVQELQPSSPEPPTVRFGYRSFDRQWLILNPRVIDLPRPAFWAIHSDRQVYLGSLLTGTVGLGPTFTASAYVPDKHFFRGSYGGKDFIPLWRDASAKEPNVTKGVLTVLAHEYRRAVSPEDLFAYAYGIFANESYSLRFAQELGSSSPRLPLTRDPKLFERVRSLGRRLLVLHTFGERFGPADSGMMTPAQGVAMAGQSIPTSASDYPETFRWDDTTETLHVGKGTLRRLVVRSGNTKSPGFAFYIRGWAIGCECRQASDLATSTALFQNDGQPNSPRSSSNFSGLWSKRRFYVLTSMPR
;
A
#
# COMPACT_ATOMS: atom_id res chain seq x y z
N MET A 1 -26.91 15.57 15.54
CA MET A 1 -27.29 16.97 15.29
C MET A 1 -27.63 17.22 13.82
N ALA A 2 -26.70 17.13 12.87
CA ALA A 2 -26.97 17.47 11.47
C ALA A 2 -28.21 16.79 10.87
N ALA A 3 -28.42 15.48 11.12
CA ALA A 3 -29.59 14.75 10.64
C ALA A 3 -30.92 15.26 11.24
N ILE A 4 -30.92 15.61 12.53
CA ILE A 4 -32.10 16.17 13.20
C ILE A 4 -32.41 17.55 12.62
N GLN A 5 -31.41 18.42 12.52
CA GLN A 5 -31.56 19.77 11.96
C GLN A 5 -32.06 19.71 10.51
N HIS A 6 -31.45 18.83 9.68
CA HIS A 6 -31.91 18.61 8.31
C HIS A 6 -33.38 18.15 8.25
N GLY A 7 -33.77 17.20 9.11
CA GLY A 7 -35.17 16.73 9.18
C GLY A 7 -36.15 17.84 9.59
N ILE A 8 -35.78 18.72 10.50
CA ILE A 8 -36.54 19.91 10.89
C ILE A 8 -36.67 20.89 9.72
N ASP A 9 -35.55 21.22 9.06
CA ASP A 9 -35.53 22.19 7.97
C ASP A 9 -36.30 21.70 6.74
N GLN A 10 -36.15 20.40 6.37
CA GLN A 10 -36.94 19.80 5.30
C GLN A 10 -38.45 19.81 5.62
N THR A 11 -38.82 19.54 6.87
CA THR A 11 -40.23 19.61 7.29
C THR A 11 -40.76 21.01 7.20
N ARG A 12 -40.01 22.04 7.64
CA ARG A 12 -40.36 23.44 7.53
C ARG A 12 -40.55 23.87 6.06
N LYS A 13 -39.65 23.40 5.18
CA LYS A 13 -39.70 23.69 3.73
C LYS A 13 -40.91 23.04 3.06
N ALA A 14 -41.22 21.78 3.38
CA ALA A 14 -42.26 20.98 2.71
C ALA A 14 -43.68 21.23 3.27
N TYR A 15 -43.82 21.44 4.58
CA TYR A 15 -45.10 21.45 5.29
C TYR A 15 -45.36 22.73 6.09
N GLY A 16 -44.43 23.69 6.06
CA GLY A 16 -44.53 24.92 6.81
C GLY A 16 -44.12 24.82 8.27
N PRO A 17 -44.05 25.94 8.99
CA PRO A 17 -43.58 25.99 10.39
C PRO A 17 -44.48 25.25 11.37
N GLY A 18 -45.77 25.11 11.12
CA GLY A 18 -46.73 24.43 12.00
C GLY A 18 -46.49 22.92 12.16
N ALA A 19 -45.79 22.27 11.19
CA ALA A 19 -45.49 20.84 11.25
C ALA A 19 -44.16 20.55 12.01
N VAL A 20 -43.36 21.56 12.30
CA VAL A 20 -42.00 21.42 12.82
C VAL A 20 -41.97 20.78 14.21
N ALA A 21 -42.83 21.23 15.12
CA ALA A 21 -42.87 20.73 16.50
C ALA A 21 -43.19 19.23 16.57
N ALA A 22 -44.21 18.81 15.83
CA ALA A 22 -44.57 17.38 15.75
C ALA A 22 -43.45 16.55 15.16
N ARG A 23 -42.78 17.04 14.11
CA ARG A 23 -41.64 16.34 13.50
C ARG A 23 -40.43 16.27 14.44
N ALA A 24 -40.12 17.32 15.16
CA ALA A 24 -39.04 17.35 16.15
C ALA A 24 -39.29 16.30 17.26
N SER A 25 -40.51 16.17 17.74
CA SER A 25 -40.90 15.12 18.70
C SER A 25 -40.75 13.70 18.14
N VAL A 26 -41.09 13.48 16.86
CA VAL A 26 -40.85 12.20 16.17
C VAL A 26 -39.37 11.89 16.05
N LEU A 27 -38.55 12.87 15.69
CA LEU A 27 -37.09 12.70 15.61
C LEU A 27 -36.49 12.41 16.97
N ALA A 28 -36.93 13.05 18.03
CA ALA A 28 -36.46 12.77 19.39
C ALA A 28 -36.69 11.32 19.82
N ARG A 29 -37.81 10.71 19.42
CA ARG A 29 -38.13 9.30 19.72
C ARG A 29 -37.40 8.28 18.87
N ASN A 30 -37.06 8.63 17.63
CA ASN A 30 -36.58 7.62 16.65
C ASN A 30 -35.08 7.71 16.32
N VAL A 31 -34.39 8.75 16.83
CA VAL A 31 -32.93 8.88 16.63
C VAL A 31 -32.20 8.31 17.83
N HIS A 32 -31.43 7.25 17.60
CA HIS A 32 -30.59 6.61 18.61
C HIS A 32 -29.11 6.89 18.29
N ALA A 33 -28.29 7.14 19.32
CA ALA A 33 -26.85 7.34 19.14
C ALA A 33 -26.06 6.61 20.21
N PHE A 34 -24.89 6.09 19.83
CA PHE A 34 -23.93 5.46 20.74
C PHE A 34 -22.65 6.29 20.78
N GLU A 35 -22.16 6.56 21.97
CA GLU A 35 -20.92 7.29 22.21
C GLU A 35 -20.16 6.61 23.35
N ILE A 36 -18.86 6.44 23.16
CA ILE A 36 -18.00 5.79 24.17
C ILE A 36 -17.35 6.81 25.13
N LEU A 37 -17.24 8.06 24.71
CA LEU A 37 -16.58 9.12 25.48
C LEU A 37 -17.61 9.98 26.22
N VAL A 38 -17.41 10.16 27.53
CA VAL A 38 -18.32 10.91 28.40
C VAL A 38 -18.49 12.37 27.97
N GLY A 39 -17.41 13.04 27.55
CA GLY A 39 -17.48 14.44 27.14
C GLY A 39 -18.38 14.67 25.91
N PRO A 40 -18.11 14.02 24.76
CA PRO A 40 -18.99 14.07 23.59
C PRO A 40 -20.42 13.62 23.88
N TYR A 41 -20.62 12.59 24.71
CA TYR A 41 -21.93 12.13 25.15
C TYR A 41 -22.72 13.25 25.84
N ALA A 42 -22.14 13.92 26.82
CA ALA A 42 -22.80 15.01 27.53
C ALA A 42 -23.15 16.21 26.61
N VAL A 43 -22.21 16.57 25.72
CA VAL A 43 -22.43 17.64 24.72
C VAL A 43 -23.52 17.25 23.73
N ALA A 44 -23.59 15.98 23.30
CA ALA A 44 -24.63 15.50 22.40
C ALA A 44 -26.01 15.57 23.05
N HIS A 45 -26.15 15.15 24.31
CA HIS A 45 -27.39 15.29 25.08
C HIS A 45 -27.85 16.75 25.12
N LEU A 46 -26.98 17.66 25.53
CA LEU A 46 -27.31 19.10 25.61
C LEU A 46 -27.78 19.65 24.26
N ARG A 47 -26.99 19.42 23.23
CA ARG A 47 -27.24 19.97 21.89
C ARG A 47 -28.51 19.44 21.25
N ILE A 48 -28.81 18.15 21.40
CA ILE A 48 -30.02 17.54 20.83
C ILE A 48 -31.25 17.98 21.60
N THR A 49 -31.20 17.99 22.93
CA THR A 49 -32.27 18.50 23.77
C THR A 49 -32.62 19.94 23.43
N GLN A 50 -31.61 20.81 23.28
CA GLN A 50 -31.79 22.20 22.90
C GLN A 50 -32.44 22.32 21.50
N ALA A 51 -31.95 21.58 20.49
CA ALA A 51 -32.48 21.66 19.13
C ALA A 51 -33.93 21.17 19.02
N ILE A 52 -34.31 20.15 19.78
CA ILE A 52 -35.71 19.68 19.84
C ILE A 52 -36.60 20.74 20.53
N GLY A 53 -36.15 21.32 21.66
CA GLY A 53 -36.86 22.39 22.39
C GLY A 53 -37.02 23.65 21.56
N GLU A 54 -35.99 24.14 20.87
CA GLU A 54 -36.05 25.31 19.96
C GLU A 54 -37.02 25.09 18.79
N ALA A 55 -37.18 23.83 18.36
CA ALA A 55 -38.16 23.45 17.33
C ALA A 55 -39.58 23.26 17.90
N GLY A 56 -39.79 23.50 19.20
CA GLY A 56 -41.10 23.31 19.87
C GLY A 56 -41.48 21.83 20.06
N GLY A 57 -40.54 20.89 19.91
CA GLY A 57 -40.80 19.48 20.06
C GLY A 57 -40.77 19.00 21.52
N GLU A 58 -41.51 17.93 21.79
CA GLU A 58 -41.53 17.25 23.09
C GLU A 58 -40.45 16.16 23.14
N LEU A 59 -39.75 16.07 24.26
CA LEU A 59 -38.82 14.99 24.53
C LEU A 59 -39.56 13.74 25.02
N PRO A 60 -39.05 12.53 24.71
CA PRO A 60 -39.51 11.30 25.37
C PRO A 60 -39.36 11.40 26.88
N SER A 61 -40.24 10.70 27.61
CA SER A 61 -40.23 10.68 29.10
C SER A 61 -38.89 10.20 29.70
N ASP A 62 -38.14 9.41 28.93
CA ASP A 62 -36.84 8.88 29.31
C ASP A 62 -35.67 9.68 28.67
N GLY A 63 -35.93 10.84 28.05
CA GLY A 63 -34.97 11.75 27.47
C GLY A 63 -34.59 11.40 26.04
N VAL A 64 -33.54 12.08 25.54
CA VAL A 64 -32.99 11.77 24.20
C VAL A 64 -32.26 10.44 24.21
N HIS A 65 -32.37 9.68 23.15
CA HIS A 65 -31.84 8.31 23.03
C HIS A 65 -30.36 8.31 22.61
N ILE A 66 -29.51 8.86 23.46
CA ILE A 66 -28.06 8.81 23.33
C ILE A 66 -27.53 7.96 24.47
N TYR A 67 -26.72 6.97 24.18
CA TYR A 67 -26.25 5.98 25.14
C TYR A 67 -24.73 6.00 25.26
N LEU A 68 -24.23 6.02 26.50
CA LEU A 68 -22.81 5.88 26.79
C LEU A 68 -22.45 4.39 26.71
N THR A 69 -21.92 3.93 25.58
CA THR A 69 -21.68 2.51 25.33
C THR A 69 -20.65 2.29 24.22
N ASP A 70 -19.93 1.17 24.26
CA ASP A 70 -19.16 0.68 23.12
C ASP A 70 -20.13 0.07 22.08
N THR A 71 -20.22 0.67 20.90
CA THR A 71 -21.07 0.19 19.79
C THR A 71 -20.78 -1.28 19.43
N LEU A 72 -19.51 -1.68 19.47
CA LEU A 72 -19.05 -3.00 19.03
C LEU A 72 -19.18 -4.09 20.12
N GLU A 73 -19.57 -3.73 21.31
CA GLU A 73 -19.87 -4.68 22.37
C GLU A 73 -20.98 -5.65 21.95
N SER A 74 -20.91 -6.90 22.40
CA SER A 74 -21.95 -7.90 22.10
C SER A 74 -23.31 -7.43 22.58
N PRO A 75 -24.38 -7.57 21.79
CA PRO A 75 -25.75 -7.33 22.29
C PRO A 75 -26.14 -8.27 23.43
N ASP A 76 -25.42 -9.39 23.60
CA ASP A 76 -25.61 -10.37 24.65
C ASP A 76 -24.62 -10.24 25.80
N ALA A 77 -23.82 -9.16 25.82
CA ALA A 77 -22.89 -8.90 26.92
C ALA A 77 -23.65 -8.79 28.25
N ALA A 78 -23.14 -9.47 29.26
CA ALA A 78 -23.70 -9.38 30.58
C ALA A 78 -23.62 -7.94 31.08
N PRO A 79 -24.66 -7.41 31.77
CA PRO A 79 -24.58 -6.10 32.35
C PRO A 79 -23.46 -6.06 33.40
N PRO A 80 -22.82 -4.90 33.58
CA PRO A 80 -21.81 -4.75 34.64
C PRO A 80 -22.35 -5.27 35.96
N GLY A 81 -21.55 -6.01 36.71
CA GLY A 81 -21.95 -6.59 38.00
C GLY A 81 -22.55 -5.54 38.96
N ARG A 82 -22.79 -5.88 40.21
CA ARG A 82 -23.41 -4.96 41.18
C ARG A 82 -22.62 -3.66 41.28
N LEU A 83 -23.11 -2.64 40.55
CA LEU A 83 -22.54 -1.29 40.59
C LEU A 83 -22.92 -0.59 41.91
N PRO A 84 -22.03 0.22 42.50
CA PRO A 84 -22.38 1.12 43.59
C PRO A 84 -23.60 1.99 43.23
N LEU A 85 -24.35 2.43 44.27
CA LEU A 85 -25.54 3.27 44.07
C LEU A 85 -25.30 4.50 43.20
N SER A 86 -24.10 5.11 43.30
CA SER A 86 -23.66 6.23 42.45
C SER A 86 -23.51 5.92 40.98
N LEU A 87 -23.30 4.66 40.62
CA LEU A 87 -23.08 4.20 39.22
C LEU A 87 -24.28 3.43 38.63
N ARG A 88 -25.41 3.33 39.36
CA ARG A 88 -26.60 2.64 38.85
C ARG A 88 -27.10 3.21 37.52
N ARG A 89 -27.03 4.53 37.34
CA ARG A 89 -27.43 5.17 36.08
C ARG A 89 -26.63 4.68 34.89
N LEU A 90 -25.34 4.40 35.06
CA LEU A 90 -24.52 3.81 34.00
C LEU A 90 -24.99 2.39 33.64
N GLY A 91 -25.39 1.60 34.61
CA GLY A 91 -25.99 0.29 34.38
C GLY A 91 -27.33 0.36 33.65
N ASP A 92 -28.16 1.38 33.96
CA ASP A 92 -29.42 1.62 33.26
C ASP A 92 -29.17 2.03 31.80
N GLU A 93 -28.22 2.93 31.57
CA GLU A 93 -27.77 3.33 30.24
C GLU A 93 -27.28 2.13 29.41
N HIS A 94 -26.44 1.28 30.01
CA HIS A 94 -25.95 0.08 29.36
C HIS A 94 -27.11 -0.86 28.97
N ARG A 95 -28.06 -1.11 29.88
CA ARG A 95 -29.24 -1.95 29.58
C ARG A 95 -30.07 -1.37 28.43
N ARG A 96 -30.32 -0.07 28.41
CA ARG A 96 -31.03 0.61 27.33
C ARG A 96 -30.29 0.49 25.99
N ALA A 97 -28.96 0.68 26.00
CA ALA A 97 -28.12 0.50 24.82
C ALA A 97 -28.22 -0.93 24.29
N GLN A 98 -28.18 -1.94 25.16
CA GLN A 98 -28.34 -3.35 24.79
C GLN A 98 -29.72 -3.65 24.22
N ALA A 99 -30.79 -3.09 24.78
CA ALA A 99 -32.14 -3.20 24.24
C ALA A 99 -32.23 -2.65 22.79
N VAL A 100 -31.61 -1.49 22.52
CA VAL A 100 -31.52 -0.94 21.16
C VAL A 100 -30.72 -1.85 20.23
N LYS A 101 -29.57 -2.36 20.70
CA LYS A 101 -28.76 -3.29 19.91
C LYS A 101 -29.50 -4.58 19.56
N LYS A 102 -30.31 -5.12 20.47
CA LYS A 102 -31.08 -6.36 20.29
C LYS A 102 -32.40 -6.18 19.57
N GLU A 103 -33.25 -5.31 20.08
CA GLU A 103 -34.69 -5.32 19.85
C GLU A 103 -35.12 -4.23 18.87
N THR A 104 -34.48 -3.04 18.90
CA THR A 104 -34.92 -1.93 18.05
C THR A 104 -34.56 -2.18 16.59
N ARG A 105 -35.59 -2.12 15.73
CA ARG A 105 -35.39 -2.14 14.28
C ARG A 105 -34.76 -0.84 13.82
N VAL A 106 -33.57 -0.91 13.23
CA VAL A 106 -32.84 0.23 12.67
C VAL A 106 -32.99 0.22 11.14
N LEU A 107 -33.61 1.26 10.59
CA LEU A 107 -33.79 1.43 9.15
C LEU A 107 -32.64 2.20 8.51
N VAL A 108 -32.05 3.13 9.23
CA VAL A 108 -30.96 3.97 8.74
C VAL A 108 -29.84 3.98 9.76
N CYS A 109 -28.64 3.61 9.35
CA CYS A 109 -27.44 3.74 10.15
C CYS A 109 -26.45 4.67 9.43
N MET A 110 -25.94 5.68 10.13
CA MET A 110 -24.94 6.59 9.59
C MET A 110 -23.84 6.87 10.61
N GLY A 111 -22.61 7.11 10.13
CA GLY A 111 -21.52 7.39 11.03
C GLY A 111 -20.20 7.70 10.36
N ASN A 112 -19.24 8.06 11.21
CA ASN A 112 -17.83 8.24 10.87
C ASN A 112 -17.00 7.38 11.83
N PRO A 113 -16.86 6.07 11.55
CA PRO A 113 -16.12 5.17 12.43
C PRO A 113 -14.63 5.51 12.49
N PRO A 114 -13.95 5.20 13.60
CA PRO A 114 -12.52 5.45 13.74
C PRO A 114 -11.68 4.65 12.73
N TYR A 115 -10.51 5.21 12.32
CA TYR A 115 -9.63 4.62 11.29
C TYR A 115 -8.36 3.98 11.86
N SER A 116 -8.28 3.78 13.18
CA SER A 116 -7.08 3.25 13.82
C SER A 116 -6.96 1.73 13.71
N ARG A 117 -5.74 1.23 13.81
CA ARG A 117 -5.45 -0.21 13.90
C ARG A 117 -5.22 -0.68 15.35
N ALA A 118 -5.05 0.25 16.26
CA ALA A 118 -4.38 -0.02 17.53
C ALA A 118 -5.32 -0.16 18.73
N ALA A 119 -6.59 0.12 18.61
CA ALA A 119 -7.45 0.37 19.75
C ALA A 119 -8.22 -0.84 20.28
N PHE A 120 -7.78 -2.06 20.02
CA PHE A 120 -8.24 -3.22 20.80
C PHE A 120 -7.35 -3.49 22.04
N ALA A 121 -6.69 -2.47 22.57
CA ALA A 121 -6.27 -2.49 23.96
C ALA A 121 -7.57 -2.50 24.79
N ALA A 122 -7.81 -3.62 25.48
CA ALA A 122 -8.97 -3.84 26.29
C ALA A 122 -9.33 -2.59 27.12
N HIS A 123 -10.49 -2.00 26.85
CA HIS A 123 -11.15 -1.24 27.89
C HIS A 123 -11.53 -2.27 28.95
N GLU A 124 -11.08 -2.08 30.17
CA GLU A 124 -11.43 -2.94 31.29
C GLU A 124 -12.96 -3.09 31.34
N GLY A 125 -13.45 -4.31 31.12
CA GLY A 125 -14.87 -4.64 31.10
C GLY A 125 -15.52 -4.93 29.76
N SER A 126 -14.80 -4.86 28.63
CA SER A 126 -15.32 -5.19 27.31
C SER A 126 -15.11 -6.67 26.94
N ASP A 127 -15.88 -7.15 25.95
CA ASP A 127 -15.73 -8.48 25.32
C ASP A 127 -14.26 -8.84 25.08
N ASP A 128 -13.91 -10.12 25.27
CA ASP A 128 -12.62 -10.64 24.85
C ASP A 128 -12.32 -10.23 23.39
N PRO A 129 -11.15 -9.63 23.10
CA PRO A 129 -10.79 -9.17 21.76
C PRO A 129 -10.84 -10.27 20.70
N GLU A 130 -10.53 -11.52 21.06
CA GLU A 130 -10.63 -12.66 20.14
C GLU A 130 -12.08 -13.05 19.86
N ALA A 131 -12.94 -13.08 20.88
CA ALA A 131 -14.36 -13.35 20.73
C ALA A 131 -15.04 -12.27 19.87
N ARG A 132 -14.72 -10.99 20.10
CA ARG A 132 -15.18 -9.87 19.27
C ARG A 132 -14.74 -10.02 17.82
N ARG A 133 -13.48 -10.38 17.58
CA ARG A 133 -12.94 -10.62 16.24
C ARG A 133 -13.64 -11.78 15.57
N ALA A 134 -13.80 -12.90 16.24
CA ALA A 134 -14.49 -14.07 15.69
C ALA A 134 -15.95 -13.72 15.32
N ARG A 135 -16.66 -13.04 16.17
CA ARG A 135 -18.05 -12.64 15.97
C ARG A 135 -18.22 -11.67 14.79
N LEU A 136 -17.40 -10.62 14.71
CA LEU A 136 -17.57 -9.58 13.69
C LEU A 136 -16.83 -9.86 12.39
N LEU A 137 -15.66 -10.51 12.41
CA LEU A 137 -14.88 -10.72 11.20
C LEU A 137 -14.87 -12.17 10.70
N GLY A 138 -15.43 -13.12 11.45
CA GLY A 138 -15.41 -14.56 11.12
C GLY A 138 -15.91 -14.86 9.71
N GLU A 139 -17.03 -14.24 9.32
CA GLU A 139 -17.58 -14.39 7.97
C GLU A 139 -16.64 -13.86 6.90
N LEU A 140 -16.02 -12.70 7.12
CA LEU A 140 -15.09 -12.10 6.17
C LEU A 140 -13.84 -12.97 5.98
N TYR A 141 -13.37 -13.62 7.05
CA TYR A 141 -12.26 -14.57 6.99
C TYR A 141 -12.60 -15.82 6.20
N THR A 142 -13.78 -16.37 6.42
CA THR A 142 -14.23 -17.61 5.76
C THR A 142 -14.24 -17.43 4.24
N ARG A 143 -14.68 -16.29 3.75
CA ARG A 143 -14.75 -15.99 2.30
C ARG A 143 -13.39 -15.89 1.61
N VAL A 144 -12.33 -15.60 2.33
CA VAL A 144 -10.97 -15.46 1.78
C VAL A 144 -10.03 -16.62 2.17
N ARG A 145 -10.51 -17.55 3.01
CA ARG A 145 -9.72 -18.69 3.46
C ARG A 145 -9.30 -19.58 2.28
N GLY A 146 -8.03 -19.94 2.25
CA GLY A 146 -7.46 -20.75 1.16
C GLY A 146 -7.12 -19.98 -0.13
N ARG A 147 -7.41 -18.68 -0.21
CA ARG A 147 -6.98 -17.83 -1.34
C ARG A 147 -5.59 -17.23 -1.05
N THR A 148 -4.82 -16.96 -2.10
CA THR A 148 -3.47 -16.36 -2.00
C THR A 148 -3.45 -15.01 -1.29
N ILE A 149 -4.57 -14.29 -1.32
CA ILE A 149 -4.78 -13.00 -0.65
C ILE A 149 -4.89 -13.10 0.88
N PHE A 150 -4.96 -14.29 1.44
CA PHE A 150 -5.05 -14.49 2.91
C PHE A 150 -3.88 -13.85 3.67
N SER A 151 -2.71 -13.69 3.04
CA SER A 151 -1.58 -12.94 3.60
C SER A 151 -1.87 -11.46 3.90
N HIS A 152 -2.92 -10.89 3.30
CA HIS A 152 -3.35 -9.50 3.51
C HIS A 152 -4.46 -9.34 4.55
N ILE A 153 -4.87 -10.41 5.20
CA ILE A 153 -5.98 -10.46 6.15
C ILE A 153 -5.86 -9.45 7.30
N ALA A 154 -4.63 -9.10 7.69
CA ALA A 154 -4.36 -8.10 8.71
C ALA A 154 -4.94 -6.70 8.38
N SER A 155 -5.33 -6.45 7.14
CA SER A 155 -6.03 -5.22 6.74
C SER A 155 -7.43 -5.13 7.35
N LEU A 156 -8.07 -6.25 7.66
CA LEU A 156 -9.38 -6.31 8.30
C LEU A 156 -9.36 -5.87 9.78
N TYR A 157 -8.17 -5.77 10.41
CA TYR A 157 -8.05 -5.35 11.81
C TYR A 157 -8.18 -3.83 12.02
N ASN A 158 -8.55 -3.07 10.99
CA ASN A 158 -8.93 -1.67 11.16
C ASN A 158 -10.31 -1.55 11.80
N GLU A 159 -10.46 -0.64 12.76
CA GLU A 159 -11.72 -0.47 13.52
C GLU A 159 -12.91 -0.20 12.62
N TYR A 160 -12.77 0.62 11.58
CA TYR A 160 -13.89 0.91 10.68
C TYR A 160 -14.49 -0.35 10.03
N VAL A 161 -13.73 -1.45 9.86
CA VAL A 161 -14.23 -2.71 9.30
C VAL A 161 -15.20 -3.38 10.26
N TYR A 162 -14.91 -3.33 11.57
CA TYR A 162 -15.81 -3.86 12.60
C TYR A 162 -17.10 -3.06 12.65
N PHE A 163 -17.03 -1.73 12.54
CA PHE A 163 -18.22 -0.88 12.46
C PHE A 163 -19.05 -1.16 11.22
N TRP A 164 -18.44 -1.33 10.04
CA TRP A 164 -19.15 -1.76 8.84
C TRP A 164 -19.85 -3.09 9.04
N ARG A 165 -19.17 -4.09 9.62
CA ARG A 165 -19.76 -5.41 9.83
C ARG A 165 -20.88 -5.37 10.87
N TRP A 166 -20.70 -4.64 11.96
CA TRP A 166 -21.75 -4.42 12.97
C TRP A 166 -22.98 -3.76 12.34
N ALA A 167 -22.80 -2.71 11.56
CA ALA A 167 -23.89 -1.96 10.96
C ALA A 167 -24.64 -2.81 9.89
N LEU A 168 -23.91 -3.59 9.08
CA LEU A 168 -24.52 -4.55 8.15
C LEU A 168 -25.40 -5.56 8.89
N TRP A 169 -24.89 -6.11 9.99
CA TRP A 169 -25.67 -7.00 10.85
C TRP A 169 -26.90 -6.29 11.41
N LYS A 170 -26.72 -5.13 12.02
CA LYS A 170 -27.83 -4.43 12.72
C LYS A 170 -28.94 -3.99 11.79
N VAL A 171 -28.60 -3.46 10.61
CA VAL A 171 -29.61 -2.91 9.70
C VAL A 171 -30.25 -4.00 8.85
N PHE A 172 -29.47 -4.99 8.39
CA PHE A 172 -29.95 -5.88 7.34
C PHE A 172 -30.11 -7.34 7.75
N GLU A 173 -29.34 -7.83 8.72
CA GLU A 173 -29.37 -9.24 9.11
C GLU A 173 -30.26 -9.48 10.33
N SER A 174 -30.17 -8.61 11.35
CA SER A 174 -30.95 -8.80 12.58
C SER A 174 -32.48 -8.75 12.37
N THR A 175 -32.91 -8.01 11.36
CA THR A 175 -34.37 -7.82 11.06
C THR A 175 -34.76 -8.22 9.65
N GLY A 176 -33.81 -8.52 8.77
CA GLY A 176 -34.04 -9.07 7.43
C GLY A 176 -34.77 -8.15 6.43
N GLY A 177 -34.93 -6.87 6.72
CA GLY A 177 -35.74 -5.95 5.93
C GLY A 177 -34.96 -4.93 5.09
N PRO A 178 -35.67 -3.95 4.49
CA PRO A 178 -35.06 -2.82 3.81
C PRO A 178 -34.29 -1.92 4.78
N GLY A 179 -33.34 -1.16 4.26
CA GLY A 179 -32.57 -0.22 5.06
C GLY A 179 -31.53 0.57 4.29
N VAL A 180 -30.94 1.54 4.97
CA VAL A 180 -29.88 2.42 4.44
C VAL A 180 -28.70 2.43 5.40
N LEU A 181 -27.51 2.27 4.88
CA LEU A 181 -26.26 2.37 5.64
C LEU A 181 -25.33 3.39 4.97
N SER A 182 -24.94 4.42 5.70
CA SER A 182 -24.06 5.49 5.19
C SER A 182 -22.89 5.73 6.13
N PHE A 183 -21.68 5.45 5.65
CA PHE A 183 -20.47 5.76 6.41
C PHE A 183 -19.48 6.59 5.59
N ILE A 184 -18.82 7.53 6.29
CA ILE A 184 -17.54 8.06 5.84
C ILE A 184 -16.44 7.29 6.55
N SER A 185 -15.59 6.59 5.80
CA SER A 185 -14.55 5.74 6.38
C SER A 185 -13.30 5.71 5.50
N ALA A 186 -12.23 5.08 6.00
CA ALA A 186 -11.04 4.86 5.17
C ALA A 186 -11.41 4.10 3.89
N SER A 187 -10.90 4.56 2.73
CA SER A 187 -11.25 4.04 1.41
C SER A 187 -10.50 2.77 0.99
N SER A 188 -9.59 2.25 1.83
CA SER A 188 -8.75 1.08 1.49
C SER A 188 -9.56 -0.18 1.16
N TYR A 189 -10.78 -0.33 1.67
CA TYR A 189 -11.65 -1.47 1.34
C TYR A 189 -12.18 -1.45 -0.10
N LEU A 190 -12.14 -0.30 -0.78
CA LEU A 190 -12.63 -0.18 -2.15
C LEU A 190 -11.85 -1.07 -3.12
N SER A 191 -10.54 -1.23 -2.91
CA SER A 191 -9.67 -2.00 -3.81
C SER A 191 -8.68 -2.93 -3.12
N GLY A 192 -8.40 -2.74 -1.83
CA GLY A 192 -7.40 -3.51 -1.11
C GLY A 192 -7.67 -5.03 -1.15
N PRO A 193 -6.65 -5.87 -1.42
CA PRO A 193 -6.84 -7.32 -1.59
C PRO A 193 -7.39 -8.00 -0.33
N GLY A 194 -6.95 -7.59 0.87
CA GLY A 194 -7.43 -8.15 2.14
C GLY A 194 -8.91 -7.90 2.43
N PHE A 195 -9.55 -6.97 1.72
CA PHE A 195 -10.96 -6.64 1.88
C PHE A 195 -11.89 -7.35 0.88
N MET A 196 -11.40 -8.30 0.12
CA MET A 196 -12.20 -9.04 -0.88
C MET A 196 -13.46 -9.63 -0.26
N GLY A 197 -13.36 -10.34 0.89
CA GLY A 197 -14.51 -10.90 1.59
C GLY A 197 -15.49 -9.82 2.09
N MET A 198 -15.00 -8.67 2.52
CA MET A 198 -15.85 -7.54 2.89
C MET A 198 -16.63 -7.00 1.69
N ARG A 199 -16.00 -6.85 0.53
CA ARG A 199 -16.69 -6.43 -0.70
C ARG A 199 -17.75 -7.42 -1.15
N GLU A 200 -17.46 -8.70 -1.05
CA GLU A 200 -18.41 -9.76 -1.38
C GLU A 200 -19.66 -9.71 -0.49
N VAL A 201 -19.47 -9.59 0.85
CA VAL A 201 -20.60 -9.40 1.79
C VAL A 201 -21.42 -8.17 1.45
N MET A 202 -20.77 -7.04 1.17
CA MET A 202 -21.44 -5.81 0.81
C MET A 202 -22.24 -5.94 -0.49
N ARG A 203 -21.70 -6.66 -1.50
CA ARG A 203 -22.39 -6.90 -2.77
C ARG A 203 -23.59 -7.83 -2.63
N GLN A 204 -23.60 -8.70 -1.64
CA GLN A 204 -24.75 -9.57 -1.32
C GLN A 204 -25.80 -8.86 -0.48
N THR A 205 -25.43 -7.79 0.23
CA THR A 205 -26.32 -7.14 1.20
C THR A 205 -27.14 -6.02 0.59
N PHE A 206 -26.55 -5.20 -0.29
CA PHE A 206 -27.23 -4.04 -0.88
C PHE A 206 -27.79 -4.35 -2.26
N ASP A 207 -28.82 -3.62 -2.66
CA ASP A 207 -29.31 -3.56 -4.04
C ASP A 207 -28.51 -2.52 -4.83
N ASP A 208 -28.38 -1.28 -4.27
CA ASP A 208 -27.61 -0.20 -4.82
C ASP A 208 -26.60 0.35 -3.82
N ARG A 209 -25.46 0.82 -4.32
CA ARG A 209 -24.44 1.46 -3.53
C ARG A 209 -23.78 2.64 -4.25
N TRP A 210 -23.76 3.79 -3.61
CA TRP A 210 -23.09 5.00 -4.09
C TRP A 210 -21.83 5.24 -3.27
N ILE A 211 -20.73 5.57 -3.95
CA ILE A 211 -19.43 5.82 -3.34
C ILE A 211 -18.89 7.13 -3.87
N ILE A 212 -18.64 8.08 -2.97
CA ILE A 212 -17.91 9.32 -3.25
C ILE A 212 -16.52 9.17 -2.65
N ASP A 213 -15.53 8.90 -3.51
CA ASP A 213 -14.13 8.80 -3.10
C ASP A 213 -13.54 10.20 -2.97
N LEU A 214 -13.22 10.58 -1.74
CA LEU A 214 -12.65 11.88 -1.41
C LEU A 214 -11.12 11.87 -1.48
N GLU A 215 -10.53 10.70 -1.74
CA GLU A 215 -9.07 10.50 -1.72
C GLU A 215 -8.40 11.01 -0.42
N GLY A 216 -7.09 11.18 -0.46
CA GLY A 216 -6.28 11.69 0.64
C GLY A 216 -4.87 12.00 0.17
N SER A 217 -4.05 12.55 1.06
CA SER A 217 -2.67 12.93 0.73
C SER A 217 -1.73 11.74 0.46
N ASP A 218 -2.13 10.53 0.82
CA ASP A 218 -1.36 9.29 0.57
C ASP A 218 -1.62 8.68 -0.82
N GLY A 219 -2.56 9.24 -1.58
CA GLY A 219 -2.91 8.79 -2.92
C GLY A 219 -1.89 9.20 -4.00
N PRO A 220 -1.99 8.61 -5.20
CA PRO A 220 -1.10 8.92 -6.32
C PRO A 220 -1.30 10.34 -6.88
N ARG A 221 -2.39 11.00 -6.52
CA ARG A 221 -2.73 12.35 -6.97
C ARG A 221 -2.45 13.39 -5.89
N LYS A 222 -2.13 14.62 -6.31
CA LYS A 222 -2.04 15.76 -5.39
C LYS A 222 -3.46 16.24 -5.07
N THR A 223 -4.01 15.75 -3.97
CA THR A 223 -5.32 16.14 -3.45
C THR A 223 -5.24 16.25 -1.94
N GLU A 224 -5.96 17.22 -1.37
CA GLU A 224 -6.01 17.36 0.08
C GLU A 224 -7.04 16.42 0.69
N ASN A 225 -6.76 15.96 1.90
CA ASN A 225 -7.76 15.23 2.66
C ASN A 225 -8.81 16.18 3.23
N VAL A 226 -10.07 15.75 3.29
CA VAL A 226 -11.15 16.54 3.93
C VAL A 226 -10.98 16.62 5.45
N PHE A 227 -10.24 15.69 6.03
CA PHE A 227 -9.83 15.70 7.43
C PHE A 227 -8.34 16.00 7.56
N ALA A 228 -7.89 16.36 8.77
CA ALA A 228 -6.47 16.58 9.08
C ALA A 228 -5.67 15.26 9.22
N ILE A 229 -5.91 14.28 8.33
CA ILE A 229 -5.27 12.96 8.31
C ILE A 229 -4.70 12.64 6.93
N ARG A 230 -3.81 11.65 6.86
CA ARG A 230 -3.23 11.19 5.59
C ARG A 230 -4.09 10.15 4.89
N THR A 231 -4.74 9.29 5.66
CA THR A 231 -5.53 8.16 5.16
C THR A 231 -6.64 8.62 4.23
N SER A 232 -6.65 8.11 3.01
CA SER A 232 -7.71 8.35 2.03
C SER A 232 -9.07 7.89 2.56
N VAL A 233 -10.11 8.68 2.32
CA VAL A 233 -11.46 8.44 2.82
C VAL A 233 -12.49 8.47 1.71
N ALA A 234 -13.61 7.75 1.93
CA ALA A 234 -14.75 7.75 1.04
C ALA A 234 -16.06 7.80 1.84
N ILE A 235 -17.05 8.51 1.29
CA ILE A 235 -18.43 8.41 1.71
C ILE A 235 -19.06 7.26 0.92
N ALA A 236 -19.73 6.34 1.60
CA ALA A 236 -20.45 5.29 0.93
C ALA A 236 -21.87 5.16 1.50
N VAL A 237 -22.85 5.11 0.62
CA VAL A 237 -24.26 4.88 0.93
C VAL A 237 -24.67 3.57 0.29
N GLY A 238 -25.13 2.60 1.09
CA GLY A 238 -25.67 1.34 0.61
C GLY A 238 -27.15 1.22 0.97
N VAL A 239 -27.95 0.78 0.04
CA VAL A 239 -29.41 0.68 0.18
C VAL A 239 -29.90 -0.72 -0.19
N ARG A 240 -30.82 -1.25 0.59
CA ARG A 240 -31.62 -2.42 0.26
C ARG A 240 -33.09 -2.02 0.32
N TYR A 241 -33.80 -2.25 -0.78
CA TYR A 241 -35.18 -1.79 -0.93
C TYR A 241 -36.21 -2.79 -0.36
N GLY A 242 -35.88 -4.06 -0.29
CA GLY A 242 -36.81 -5.09 0.09
C GLY A 242 -36.18 -6.31 0.77
N LYS A 243 -36.57 -7.49 0.36
CA LYS A 243 -36.00 -8.77 0.81
C LYS A 243 -34.62 -8.95 0.22
N PRO A 244 -33.71 -9.69 0.89
CA PRO A 244 -32.39 -9.99 0.36
C PRO A 244 -32.43 -10.66 -1.01
N GLN A 245 -31.59 -10.24 -1.93
CA GLN A 245 -31.37 -10.85 -3.24
C GLN A 245 -29.94 -11.37 -3.39
N PRO A 246 -29.54 -12.40 -2.63
CA PRO A 246 -28.14 -12.81 -2.54
C PRO A 246 -27.56 -13.35 -3.85
N GLY A 247 -28.38 -13.64 -4.84
CA GLY A 247 -27.96 -14.08 -6.17
C GLY A 247 -27.66 -12.94 -7.16
N THR A 248 -27.98 -11.68 -6.79
CA THR A 248 -27.78 -10.52 -7.65
C THR A 248 -26.79 -9.57 -7.00
N PRO A 249 -25.64 -9.31 -7.60
CA PRO A 249 -24.65 -8.40 -7.02
C PRO A 249 -25.14 -6.96 -7.04
N THR A 250 -24.87 -6.22 -5.96
CA THR A 250 -25.13 -4.79 -5.82
C THR A 250 -24.68 -3.99 -7.03
N VAL A 251 -25.50 -3.11 -7.54
CA VAL A 251 -25.09 -2.08 -8.51
C VAL A 251 -24.26 -1.02 -7.78
N VAL A 252 -23.02 -0.82 -8.21
CA VAL A 252 -22.11 0.11 -7.57
C VAL A 252 -21.89 1.34 -8.45
N HIS A 253 -22.24 2.50 -7.93
CA HIS A 253 -22.08 3.83 -8.50
C HIS A 253 -20.90 4.52 -7.82
N TYR A 254 -19.96 5.04 -8.59
CA TYR A 254 -18.74 5.63 -8.07
C TYR A 254 -18.53 7.03 -8.63
N ALA A 255 -18.19 7.95 -7.75
CA ALA A 255 -17.71 9.28 -8.11
C ALA A 255 -16.43 9.60 -7.34
N ARG A 256 -15.61 10.50 -7.88
CA ARG A 256 -14.37 10.93 -7.25
C ARG A 256 -14.32 12.44 -7.16
N LEU A 257 -13.99 12.95 -5.98
CA LEU A 257 -13.75 14.38 -5.76
C LEU A 257 -12.26 14.59 -5.45
N THR A 258 -11.62 15.42 -6.27
CA THR A 258 -10.20 15.79 -6.14
C THR A 258 -10.06 17.29 -5.89
N GLY A 259 -8.88 17.74 -5.48
CA GLY A 259 -8.58 19.15 -5.27
C GLY A 259 -8.32 19.52 -3.82
N THR A 260 -8.57 20.78 -3.47
CA THR A 260 -8.41 21.29 -2.10
C THR A 260 -9.52 20.81 -1.18
N ARG A 261 -9.27 20.82 0.12
CA ARG A 261 -10.26 20.52 1.15
C ARG A 261 -11.50 21.40 1.01
N ALA A 262 -11.30 22.70 0.87
CA ALA A 262 -12.41 23.68 0.72
C ALA A 262 -13.26 23.35 -0.52
N GLY A 263 -12.63 23.19 -1.69
CA GLY A 263 -13.37 22.88 -2.92
C GLY A 263 -14.15 21.58 -2.89
N LYS A 264 -13.65 20.55 -2.17
CA LYS A 264 -14.41 19.31 -1.95
C LYS A 264 -15.62 19.52 -1.06
N LEU A 265 -15.48 20.27 0.04
CA LEU A 265 -16.58 20.57 0.95
C LEU A 265 -17.64 21.45 0.26
N ASP A 266 -17.22 22.45 -0.52
CA ASP A 266 -18.12 23.30 -1.31
C ASP A 266 -18.90 22.46 -2.32
N ARG A 267 -18.21 21.54 -3.03
CA ARG A 267 -18.90 20.64 -3.98
C ARG A 267 -19.88 19.71 -3.28
N LEU A 268 -19.52 19.14 -2.12
CA LEU A 268 -20.43 18.28 -1.34
C LEU A 268 -21.64 19.07 -0.83
N ALA A 269 -21.48 20.34 -0.46
CA ALA A 269 -22.57 21.20 0.01
C ALA A 269 -23.61 21.53 -1.08
N THR A 270 -23.23 21.42 -2.36
CA THR A 270 -24.16 21.64 -3.49
C THR A 270 -24.92 20.36 -3.90
N VAL A 271 -24.60 19.20 -3.31
CA VAL A 271 -25.26 17.93 -3.64
C VAL A 271 -26.53 17.80 -2.81
N GLU A 272 -27.68 17.89 -3.45
CA GLU A 272 -28.99 17.65 -2.83
C GLU A 272 -29.55 16.27 -3.20
N ARG A 273 -29.18 15.76 -4.37
CA ARG A 273 -29.69 14.48 -4.92
C ARG A 273 -28.56 13.67 -5.52
N PHE A 274 -28.77 12.38 -5.72
CA PHE A 274 -27.79 11.51 -6.38
C PHE A 274 -27.52 11.92 -7.83
N GLU A 275 -28.51 12.52 -8.49
CA GLU A 275 -28.40 13.00 -9.89
C GLU A 275 -27.49 14.22 -10.05
N ASP A 276 -27.19 14.93 -8.97
CA ASP A 276 -26.24 16.07 -8.98
C ASP A 276 -24.79 15.65 -9.15
N ILE A 277 -24.53 14.34 -9.13
CA ILE A 277 -23.22 13.75 -9.27
C ILE A 277 -23.20 12.85 -10.52
N GLU A 278 -22.14 13.01 -11.32
CA GLU A 278 -21.87 12.09 -12.43
C GLU A 278 -21.27 10.78 -11.88
N TRP A 279 -22.02 9.69 -12.07
CA TRP A 279 -21.64 8.38 -11.55
C TRP A 279 -21.05 7.47 -12.61
N ALA A 280 -19.85 6.95 -12.35
CA ALA A 280 -19.29 5.83 -13.09
C ALA A 280 -19.80 4.50 -12.48
N ARG A 281 -20.24 3.57 -13.32
CA ARG A 281 -20.63 2.23 -12.89
C ARG A 281 -19.40 1.34 -12.72
N CYS A 282 -19.33 0.61 -11.61
CA CYS A 282 -18.29 -0.37 -11.32
C CYS A 282 -18.64 -1.76 -11.89
N SER A 283 -17.68 -2.69 -11.84
CA SER A 283 -17.87 -4.10 -12.18
C SER A 283 -18.96 -4.75 -11.32
N ASP A 284 -19.71 -5.69 -11.90
CA ASP A 284 -20.76 -6.45 -11.24
C ASP A 284 -20.23 -7.78 -10.64
N GLU A 285 -18.93 -8.09 -10.77
CA GLU A 285 -18.34 -9.30 -10.22
C GLU A 285 -18.23 -9.24 -8.69
N TRP A 286 -18.51 -10.35 -8.02
CA TRP A 286 -18.64 -10.44 -6.56
C TRP A 286 -17.44 -9.95 -5.78
N THR A 287 -16.25 -10.24 -6.24
CA THR A 287 -15.00 -10.00 -5.51
C THR A 287 -14.22 -8.79 -6.02
N ASP A 288 -14.65 -8.20 -7.13
CA ASP A 288 -13.97 -7.08 -7.77
C ASP A 288 -13.91 -5.85 -6.86
N SER A 289 -13.02 -4.94 -7.21
CA SER A 289 -12.94 -3.65 -6.54
C SER A 289 -14.23 -2.85 -6.72
N LEU A 290 -14.49 -1.95 -5.79
CA LEU A 290 -15.59 -1.00 -5.85
C LEU A 290 -15.16 0.32 -6.54
N LEU A 291 -14.12 0.25 -7.38
CA LEU A 291 -13.65 1.34 -8.25
C LEU A 291 -14.08 1.03 -9.68
N PRO A 292 -14.34 2.05 -10.50
CA PRO A 292 -14.57 1.83 -11.91
C PRO A 292 -13.38 1.11 -12.52
N SER A 293 -13.65 -0.02 -13.14
CA SER A 293 -12.68 -0.67 -14.01
C SER A 293 -13.05 -0.32 -15.45
N SER A 294 -12.06 -0.09 -16.31
CA SER A 294 -12.38 -0.02 -17.72
C SER A 294 -12.98 -1.39 -18.09
N ARG A 295 -14.18 -1.38 -18.66
CA ARG A 295 -14.79 -2.57 -19.27
C ARG A 295 -14.05 -2.96 -20.56
N GLY A 296 -12.83 -2.43 -20.74
CA GLY A 296 -12.00 -2.58 -21.91
C GLY A 296 -11.24 -3.90 -21.96
N GLU A 297 -10.34 -3.97 -22.91
CA GLU A 297 -9.50 -5.14 -23.18
C GLU A 297 -8.56 -5.51 -22.05
N PHE A 298 -8.22 -4.56 -21.13
CA PHE A 298 -7.28 -4.80 -20.04
C PHE A 298 -7.63 -6.05 -19.22
N LEU A 299 -8.91 -6.22 -18.85
CA LEU A 299 -9.35 -7.37 -18.05
C LEU A 299 -9.32 -8.70 -18.82
N LYS A 300 -9.31 -8.65 -20.16
CA LYS A 300 -9.20 -9.84 -21.02
C LYS A 300 -7.76 -10.34 -21.14
N TRP A 301 -6.77 -9.51 -20.81
CA TRP A 301 -5.36 -9.90 -20.87
C TRP A 301 -4.97 -10.79 -19.67
N PRO A 302 -4.07 -11.74 -19.86
CA PRO A 302 -3.56 -12.56 -18.76
C PRO A 302 -2.81 -11.69 -17.75
N LEU A 303 -2.88 -12.07 -16.49
CA LEU A 303 -2.05 -11.48 -15.45
C LEU A 303 -0.57 -11.76 -15.73
N ALA A 304 0.31 -10.87 -15.28
CA ALA A 304 1.75 -11.14 -15.34
C ALA A 304 2.11 -12.46 -14.63
N THR A 305 1.37 -12.80 -13.57
CA THR A 305 1.51 -14.06 -12.81
C THR A 305 0.93 -15.28 -13.51
N ASP A 306 0.00 -15.11 -14.46
CA ASP A 306 -0.48 -16.19 -15.32
C ASP A 306 0.57 -16.55 -16.37
N MET A 307 1.33 -15.56 -16.82
CA MET A 307 2.39 -15.74 -17.80
C MET A 307 3.68 -16.29 -17.17
N PHE A 308 4.01 -15.81 -15.97
CA PHE A 308 5.19 -16.14 -15.19
C PHE A 308 4.80 -16.62 -13.80
N PRO A 309 4.44 -17.91 -13.64
CA PRO A 309 3.72 -18.41 -12.46
C PRO A 309 4.56 -18.47 -11.19
N TRP A 310 5.89 -18.53 -11.28
CA TRP A 310 6.72 -18.55 -10.10
C TRP A 310 7.16 -17.13 -9.72
N GLN A 311 6.86 -16.75 -8.49
CA GLN A 311 7.19 -15.47 -7.90
C GLN A 311 7.55 -15.65 -6.43
N TYR A 312 8.40 -14.78 -5.90
CA TYR A 312 8.83 -14.86 -4.51
C TYR A 312 9.18 -13.48 -3.95
N PRO A 313 8.90 -13.22 -2.65
CA PRO A 313 9.28 -11.94 -2.05
C PRO A 313 10.78 -11.80 -1.93
N GLY A 314 11.29 -10.58 -2.18
CA GLY A 314 12.71 -10.27 -2.11
C GLY A 314 13.36 -10.50 -0.76
N LEU A 315 14.68 -10.51 -0.75
CA LEU A 315 15.52 -10.60 0.43
C LEU A 315 15.26 -9.44 1.39
N MET A 316 15.33 -9.68 2.69
CA MET A 316 15.28 -8.63 3.70
C MET A 316 16.50 -8.74 4.62
N SER A 317 17.40 -7.77 4.51
CA SER A 317 18.60 -7.72 5.37
C SER A 317 18.25 -7.43 6.84
N GLY A 318 17.15 -6.70 7.08
CA GLY A 318 16.70 -6.29 8.41
C GLY A 318 17.57 -5.19 9.05
N ARG A 319 18.78 -5.01 8.58
CA ARG A 319 19.75 -4.00 9.03
C ARG A 319 20.67 -3.57 7.89
N THR A 320 21.37 -2.45 8.07
CA THR A 320 22.30 -1.92 7.08
C THR A 320 23.72 -2.50 7.22
N TRP A 321 24.04 -3.09 8.37
CA TRP A 321 25.39 -3.61 8.66
C TRP A 321 25.92 -4.60 7.59
N PRO A 322 25.16 -5.58 7.09
CA PRO A 322 25.64 -6.52 6.07
C PRO A 322 25.62 -5.98 4.65
N VAL A 323 25.29 -4.70 4.45
CA VAL A 323 25.14 -4.05 3.13
C VAL A 323 26.11 -2.88 3.02
N ALA A 324 26.86 -2.77 1.92
CA ALA A 324 27.72 -1.63 1.64
C ALA A 324 27.95 -1.43 0.14
N THR A 325 28.41 -0.23 -0.22
CA THR A 325 28.75 0.14 -1.60
C THR A 325 29.99 -0.60 -2.10
N SER A 326 30.89 -1.03 -1.21
CA SER A 326 32.10 -1.76 -1.57
C SER A 326 32.29 -3.04 -0.74
N ARG A 327 32.94 -4.04 -1.36
CA ARG A 327 33.34 -5.27 -0.70
C ARG A 327 34.34 -5.01 0.44
N THR A 328 35.25 -4.10 0.23
CA THR A 328 36.27 -3.73 1.22
C THR A 328 35.66 -3.18 2.51
N THR A 329 34.60 -2.37 2.41
CA THR A 329 33.85 -1.87 3.56
C THR A 329 33.21 -3.02 4.35
N LEU A 330 32.61 -4.00 3.69
CA LEU A 330 32.00 -5.15 4.37
C LEU A 330 33.04 -5.99 5.10
N LEU A 331 34.19 -6.23 4.47
CA LEU A 331 35.29 -7.00 5.09
C LEU A 331 35.87 -6.24 6.29
N SER A 332 36.03 -4.93 6.19
CA SER A 332 36.47 -4.09 7.32
C SER A 332 35.50 -4.13 8.49
N ARG A 333 34.17 -4.00 8.21
CA ARG A 333 33.12 -4.13 9.23
C ARG A 333 33.17 -5.51 9.91
N ARG A 334 33.35 -6.57 9.15
CA ARG A 334 33.48 -7.93 9.69
C ARG A 334 34.71 -8.06 10.59
N ARG A 335 35.89 -7.62 10.13
CA ARG A 335 37.13 -7.64 10.93
C ARG A 335 36.95 -6.90 12.25
N ARG A 336 36.34 -5.71 12.22
CA ARG A 336 36.03 -4.96 13.42
C ARG A 336 35.06 -5.69 14.34
N LEU A 337 34.02 -6.32 13.78
CA LEU A 337 33.05 -7.08 14.57
C LEU A 337 33.72 -8.24 15.33
N VAL A 338 34.52 -9.07 14.62
CA VAL A 338 35.17 -10.25 15.23
C VAL A 338 36.32 -9.89 16.18
N ALA A 339 36.97 -8.76 15.96
CA ALA A 339 37.99 -8.22 16.87
C ALA A 339 37.40 -7.65 18.17
N THR A 340 36.11 -7.31 18.17
CA THR A 340 35.42 -6.78 19.35
C THR A 340 35.05 -7.93 20.30
N PRO A 341 35.33 -7.83 21.62
CA PRO A 341 34.90 -8.84 22.58
C PRO A 341 33.42 -9.16 22.49
N ALA A 342 33.07 -10.42 22.69
CA ALA A 342 31.67 -10.84 22.77
C ALA A 342 30.92 -10.08 23.86
N GLY A 343 29.61 -9.91 23.68
CA GLY A 343 28.75 -9.19 24.61
C GLY A 343 28.08 -7.96 24.02
N THR A 344 27.81 -6.98 24.88
CA THR A 344 27.02 -5.77 24.55
C THR A 344 27.67 -4.91 23.48
N LEU A 345 29.00 -4.77 23.49
CA LEU A 345 29.73 -4.00 22.49
C LEU A 345 29.61 -4.61 21.08
N ARG A 346 29.76 -5.95 20.97
CA ARG A 346 29.59 -6.65 19.71
C ARG A 346 28.16 -6.57 19.19
N SER A 347 27.17 -6.70 20.09
CA SER A 347 25.75 -6.48 19.77
C SER A 347 25.48 -5.07 19.27
N ALA A 348 26.09 -4.06 19.87
CA ALA A 348 25.93 -2.67 19.45
C ALA A 348 26.55 -2.40 18.06
N ILE A 349 27.75 -2.93 17.78
CA ILE A 349 28.37 -2.84 16.44
C ILE A 349 27.52 -3.56 15.40
N PHE A 350 26.97 -4.70 15.75
CA PHE A 350 26.09 -5.47 14.87
C PHE A 350 24.70 -4.81 14.69
N ALA A 351 24.41 -3.77 15.48
CA ALA A 351 23.09 -3.12 15.54
C ALA A 351 21.97 -4.12 15.80
N ASP A 352 22.12 -4.89 16.88
CA ASP A 352 21.16 -5.89 17.31
C ASP A 352 19.82 -5.23 17.68
N LYS A 353 18.71 -5.80 17.24
CA LYS A 353 17.36 -5.28 17.51
C LYS A 353 16.67 -6.18 18.51
N LYS A 354 16.08 -5.60 19.57
CA LYS A 354 15.32 -6.33 20.60
C LYS A 354 14.26 -7.31 20.03
N HIS A 355 13.69 -7.00 18.87
CA HIS A 355 12.63 -7.77 18.23
C HIS A 355 12.95 -8.15 16.78
N GLY A 356 14.22 -8.08 16.37
CA GLY A 356 14.66 -8.50 15.03
C GLY A 356 14.67 -10.02 14.89
N LYS A 357 14.41 -10.52 13.69
CA LYS A 357 14.52 -11.96 13.38
C LYS A 357 15.96 -12.46 13.43
N THR A 358 16.93 -11.56 13.33
CA THR A 358 18.34 -11.85 13.53
C THR A 358 18.84 -11.15 14.78
N SER A 359 19.53 -11.88 15.62
CA SER A 359 20.25 -11.37 16.79
C SER A 359 21.69 -11.87 16.75
N ALA A 360 22.56 -11.27 17.55
CA ALA A 360 23.94 -11.71 17.67
C ALA A 360 24.08 -13.15 18.24
N THR A 361 23.03 -13.65 18.86
CA THR A 361 22.95 -15.00 19.44
C THR A 361 22.16 -16.00 18.58
N ARG A 362 21.72 -15.60 17.37
CA ARG A 362 20.94 -16.48 16.51
C ARG A 362 21.78 -17.65 15.98
N VAL A 363 21.30 -18.86 16.22
CA VAL A 363 21.77 -20.08 15.55
C VAL A 363 21.06 -20.21 14.20
N VAL A 364 21.78 -20.57 13.14
CA VAL A 364 21.23 -20.69 11.80
C VAL A 364 21.42 -22.12 11.29
N THR A 365 20.30 -22.71 10.90
CA THR A 365 20.24 -24.10 10.40
C THR A 365 19.88 -24.19 8.91
N THR A 366 19.61 -23.07 8.23
CA THR A 366 19.08 -23.02 6.85
C THR A 366 20.12 -22.56 5.83
N SER A 367 20.08 -23.16 4.63
CA SER A 367 20.92 -22.78 3.47
C SER A 367 20.56 -21.34 2.96
N PRO A 368 21.53 -20.59 2.42
CA PRO A 368 22.97 -20.90 2.39
C PRO A 368 23.59 -20.71 3.77
N ALA A 369 23.68 -21.79 4.52
CA ALA A 369 24.26 -21.76 5.85
C ALA A 369 25.78 -21.93 5.77
N PRO A 370 26.54 -21.26 6.62
CA PRO A 370 27.92 -21.67 6.87
C PRO A 370 27.91 -23.07 7.53
N ALA A 371 28.97 -23.83 7.31
CA ALA A 371 29.09 -25.17 7.83
C ALA A 371 29.12 -25.26 9.38
N SER A 372 29.18 -24.13 10.09
CA SER A 372 29.21 -24.08 11.56
C SER A 372 27.95 -23.46 12.15
N SER A 373 27.56 -23.95 13.33
CA SER A 373 26.47 -23.42 14.14
C SER A 373 26.84 -22.15 14.94
N GLU A 374 28.05 -21.61 14.76
CA GLU A 374 28.50 -20.40 15.41
C GLU A 374 27.51 -19.26 15.28
N THR A 375 27.22 -18.58 16.36
CA THR A 375 26.47 -17.32 16.38
C THR A 375 27.41 -16.15 16.04
N VAL A 376 26.83 -14.96 15.85
CA VAL A 376 27.63 -13.72 15.64
C VAL A 376 28.49 -13.41 16.88
N GLN A 377 28.03 -13.81 18.08
CA GLN A 377 28.78 -13.63 19.34
C GLN A 377 29.99 -14.56 19.44
N GLU A 378 29.91 -15.74 18.84
CA GLU A 378 30.96 -16.78 18.89
C GLU A 378 32.01 -16.63 17.79
N LEU A 379 31.75 -15.79 16.77
CA LEU A 379 32.69 -15.58 15.67
C LEU A 379 34.08 -15.14 16.17
N GLN A 380 35.10 -15.80 15.64
CA GLN A 380 36.52 -15.52 15.92
C GLN A 380 37.20 -14.92 14.68
N PRO A 381 38.34 -14.27 14.82
CA PRO A 381 39.15 -13.82 13.68
C PRO A 381 39.53 -14.98 12.72
N SER A 382 39.64 -16.18 13.23
CA SER A 382 39.89 -17.42 12.47
C SER A 382 38.66 -18.04 11.82
N SER A 383 37.44 -17.58 12.19
CA SER A 383 36.20 -18.08 11.59
C SER A 383 36.17 -17.75 10.08
N PRO A 384 35.73 -18.70 9.21
CA PRO A 384 35.70 -18.51 7.76
C PRO A 384 34.98 -17.22 7.34
N GLU A 385 35.56 -16.51 6.38
CA GLU A 385 34.92 -15.33 5.82
C GLU A 385 33.68 -15.74 5.01
N PRO A 386 32.50 -15.17 5.32
CA PRO A 386 31.32 -15.44 4.53
C PRO A 386 31.45 -14.83 3.12
N PRO A 387 30.83 -15.44 2.11
CA PRO A 387 30.84 -14.88 0.77
C PRO A 387 30.18 -13.51 0.76
N THR A 388 30.76 -12.63 -0.03
CA THR A 388 30.19 -11.32 -0.33
C THR A 388 29.74 -11.31 -1.78
N VAL A 389 28.49 -10.92 -2.00
CA VAL A 389 27.82 -10.98 -3.30
C VAL A 389 27.24 -9.63 -3.68
N ARG A 390 27.07 -9.41 -4.98
CA ARG A 390 26.22 -8.31 -5.45
C ARG A 390 24.77 -8.64 -5.21
N PHE A 391 23.95 -7.64 -4.87
CA PHE A 391 22.50 -7.78 -4.80
C PHE A 391 21.81 -6.47 -5.18
N GLY A 392 20.55 -6.59 -5.63
CA GLY A 392 19.73 -5.45 -6.00
C GLY A 392 19.15 -4.80 -4.75
N TYR A 393 19.76 -3.73 -4.26
CA TYR A 393 19.35 -3.07 -3.03
C TYR A 393 18.10 -2.23 -3.20
N ARG A 394 18.08 -1.36 -4.22
CA ARG A 394 16.92 -0.55 -4.66
C ARG A 394 16.87 -0.55 -6.18
N SER A 395 15.78 -0.07 -6.77
CA SER A 395 15.70 0.12 -8.22
C SER A 395 16.92 0.88 -8.72
N PHE A 396 17.66 0.26 -9.64
CA PHE A 396 18.88 0.80 -10.23
C PHE A 396 20.05 1.04 -9.24
N ASP A 397 19.96 0.48 -8.03
CA ASP A 397 21.03 0.51 -7.02
C ASP A 397 21.46 -0.92 -6.69
N ARG A 398 22.72 -1.24 -6.95
CA ARG A 398 23.37 -2.52 -6.67
C ARG A 398 24.46 -2.35 -5.64
N GLN A 399 24.28 -3.04 -4.53
CA GLN A 399 25.18 -3.00 -3.38
C GLN A 399 25.91 -4.35 -3.22
N TRP A 400 26.87 -4.37 -2.30
CA TRP A 400 27.46 -5.62 -1.81
C TRP A 400 26.75 -6.07 -0.54
N LEU A 401 26.61 -7.38 -0.39
CA LEU A 401 25.94 -8.03 0.74
C LEU A 401 26.85 -9.14 1.30
N ILE A 402 26.97 -9.22 2.61
CA ILE A 402 27.48 -10.41 3.27
C ILE A 402 26.39 -11.49 3.19
N LEU A 403 26.61 -12.51 2.36
CA LEU A 403 25.65 -13.60 2.18
C LEU A 403 25.78 -14.62 3.32
N ASN A 404 25.22 -14.29 4.46
CA ASN A 404 25.21 -15.15 5.62
C ASN A 404 23.84 -15.03 6.34
N PRO A 405 23.11 -16.14 6.48
CA PRO A 405 21.82 -16.14 7.17
C PRO A 405 21.85 -15.67 8.63
N ARG A 406 23.04 -15.65 9.28
CA ARG A 406 23.20 -15.10 10.63
C ARG A 406 22.95 -13.59 10.68
N VAL A 407 23.25 -12.90 9.57
CA VAL A 407 23.21 -11.42 9.52
C VAL A 407 22.08 -10.88 8.64
N ILE A 408 21.28 -11.77 8.05
CA ILE A 408 20.15 -11.43 7.15
C ILE A 408 18.85 -11.95 7.75
N ASP A 409 17.84 -11.11 7.91
CA ASP A 409 16.55 -11.48 8.52
C ASP A 409 15.78 -12.51 7.67
N LEU A 410 15.69 -12.29 6.36
CA LEU A 410 15.05 -13.19 5.41
C LEU A 410 15.97 -13.42 4.21
N PRO A 411 16.86 -14.42 4.26
CA PRO A 411 17.90 -14.63 3.24
C PRO A 411 17.38 -15.15 1.90
N ARG A 412 16.18 -15.71 1.85
CA ARG A 412 15.53 -16.23 0.64
C ARG A 412 16.36 -17.29 -0.11
N PRO A 413 16.59 -18.45 0.48
CA PRO A 413 17.42 -19.51 -0.14
C PRO A 413 16.97 -19.91 -1.55
N ALA A 414 15.64 -19.89 -1.81
CA ALA A 414 15.08 -20.23 -3.12
C ALA A 414 15.59 -19.31 -4.25
N PHE A 415 15.84 -18.02 -3.98
CA PHE A 415 16.43 -17.13 -4.98
C PHE A 415 17.92 -17.41 -5.23
N TRP A 416 18.66 -17.76 -4.19
CA TRP A 416 20.08 -18.08 -4.33
C TRP A 416 20.29 -19.40 -5.06
N ALA A 417 19.38 -20.36 -4.87
CA ALA A 417 19.42 -21.64 -5.57
C ALA A 417 19.23 -21.52 -7.10
N ILE A 418 18.53 -20.50 -7.56
CA ILE A 418 18.27 -20.26 -9.00
C ILE A 418 19.11 -19.13 -9.58
N HIS A 419 19.94 -18.46 -8.75
CA HIS A 419 20.73 -17.32 -9.20
C HIS A 419 21.93 -17.75 -10.05
N SER A 420 22.08 -17.10 -11.20
CA SER A 420 23.20 -17.30 -12.11
C SER A 420 23.44 -16.04 -12.95
N ASP A 421 24.48 -16.03 -13.74
CA ASP A 421 24.79 -14.91 -14.65
C ASP A 421 23.79 -14.77 -15.80
N ARG A 422 22.90 -15.75 -16.01
CA ARG A 422 21.80 -15.69 -16.97
C ARG A 422 20.48 -15.25 -16.33
N GLN A 423 20.40 -15.14 -15.02
CA GLN A 423 19.18 -14.82 -14.30
C GLN A 423 18.85 -13.33 -14.35
N VAL A 424 17.58 -13.01 -14.53
CA VAL A 424 17.02 -11.67 -14.38
C VAL A 424 15.75 -11.75 -13.55
N TYR A 425 15.55 -10.74 -12.72
CA TYR A 425 14.36 -10.62 -11.86
C TYR A 425 13.57 -9.38 -12.25
N LEU A 426 12.25 -9.51 -12.41
CA LEU A 426 11.33 -8.37 -12.53
C LEU A 426 10.59 -8.15 -11.22
N GLY A 427 10.73 -6.97 -10.64
CA GLY A 427 10.08 -6.59 -9.38
C GLY A 427 8.90 -5.68 -9.59
N SER A 428 7.80 -5.95 -8.90
CA SER A 428 6.57 -5.16 -8.91
C SER A 428 5.85 -5.22 -7.56
N LEU A 429 4.69 -4.59 -7.47
CA LEU A 429 3.67 -4.81 -6.45
C LEU A 429 2.58 -5.70 -7.05
N LEU A 430 2.80 -7.02 -7.07
CA LEU A 430 1.86 -7.96 -7.70
C LEU A 430 0.56 -8.13 -6.92
N THR A 431 0.59 -7.83 -5.62
CA THR A 431 -0.54 -7.94 -4.70
C THR A 431 -0.98 -6.60 -4.13
N GLY A 432 -0.52 -5.50 -4.70
CA GLY A 432 -0.82 -4.15 -4.25
C GLY A 432 -1.02 -3.17 -5.39
N THR A 433 -1.42 -1.96 -5.05
CA THR A 433 -1.62 -0.88 -6.01
C THR A 433 -0.29 -0.42 -6.61
N VAL A 434 -0.14 -0.58 -7.90
CA VAL A 434 1.00 -0.05 -8.65
C VAL A 434 0.68 1.40 -9.03
N GLY A 435 1.17 2.37 -8.27
CA GLY A 435 1.00 3.80 -8.61
C GLY A 435 1.63 4.19 -9.96
N LEU A 436 1.56 5.48 -10.31
CA LEU A 436 2.17 6.02 -11.55
C LEU A 436 3.66 5.69 -11.66
N GLY A 437 4.16 5.59 -12.88
CA GLY A 437 5.52 5.19 -13.23
C GLY A 437 5.63 3.72 -13.68
N PRO A 438 6.82 3.20 -14.00
CA PRO A 438 7.00 1.84 -14.48
C PRO A 438 6.33 0.80 -13.57
N THR A 439 5.58 -0.13 -14.13
CA THR A 439 4.91 -1.17 -13.32
C THR A 439 5.88 -2.25 -12.85
N PHE A 440 6.99 -2.42 -13.55
CA PHE A 440 8.08 -3.31 -13.16
C PHE A 440 9.44 -2.63 -13.26
N THR A 441 10.40 -3.11 -12.47
CA THR A 441 11.82 -2.78 -12.60
C THR A 441 12.66 -4.06 -12.60
N ALA A 442 13.73 -4.07 -13.41
CA ALA A 442 14.58 -5.24 -13.57
C ALA A 442 15.81 -5.19 -12.65
N SER A 443 16.27 -6.38 -12.23
CA SER A 443 17.52 -6.57 -11.50
C SER A 443 18.29 -7.78 -12.07
N ALA A 444 19.61 -7.62 -12.25
CA ALA A 444 20.51 -8.73 -12.57
C ALA A 444 20.83 -9.60 -11.33
N TYR A 445 20.55 -9.11 -10.14
CA TYR A 445 20.91 -9.72 -8.88
C TYR A 445 19.69 -10.02 -8.03
N VAL A 446 19.84 -10.94 -7.08
CA VAL A 446 18.80 -11.21 -6.09
C VAL A 446 18.35 -9.90 -5.45
N PRO A 447 17.06 -9.54 -5.55
CA PRO A 447 16.59 -8.22 -5.12
C PRO A 447 16.23 -8.17 -3.65
N ASP A 448 16.43 -6.99 -3.04
CA ASP A 448 15.90 -6.65 -1.72
C ASP A 448 14.37 -6.54 -1.75
N LYS A 449 13.72 -6.88 -0.65
CA LYS A 449 12.25 -6.75 -0.51
C LYS A 449 11.74 -5.34 -0.82
N HIS A 450 12.55 -4.31 -0.65
CA HIS A 450 12.23 -2.91 -0.94
C HIS A 450 12.87 -2.39 -2.23
N PHE A 451 13.29 -3.29 -3.11
CA PHE A 451 13.91 -2.93 -4.39
C PHE A 451 13.01 -2.08 -5.27
N PHE A 452 11.76 -2.49 -5.45
CA PHE A 452 10.84 -1.82 -6.35
C PHE A 452 10.36 -0.49 -5.76
N ARG A 453 10.84 0.63 -6.31
CA ARG A 453 10.48 2.00 -5.93
C ARG A 453 10.67 2.32 -4.43
N GLY A 454 11.48 1.57 -3.70
CA GLY A 454 11.72 1.78 -2.27
C GLY A 454 10.47 1.73 -1.39
N SER A 455 9.34 1.21 -1.88
CA SER A 455 8.05 1.24 -1.19
C SER A 455 7.95 0.15 -0.11
N TYR A 456 7.15 0.36 0.92
CA TYR A 456 6.76 -0.64 1.90
C TYR A 456 5.73 -1.62 1.30
N GLY A 457 5.80 -2.89 1.70
CA GLY A 457 4.83 -3.91 1.32
C GLY A 457 5.45 -5.10 0.61
N GLY A 458 4.77 -6.25 0.69
CA GLY A 458 5.21 -7.50 0.07
C GLY A 458 5.36 -7.33 -1.43
N LYS A 459 6.58 -7.30 -1.89
CA LYS A 459 6.96 -7.13 -3.28
C LYS A 459 7.52 -8.41 -3.75
N ASP A 460 6.90 -8.91 -4.78
CA ASP A 460 7.25 -10.17 -5.36
C ASP A 460 8.07 -9.93 -6.62
N PHE A 461 9.01 -10.82 -6.82
CA PHE A 461 9.91 -10.79 -7.96
C PHE A 461 9.68 -12.03 -8.80
N ILE A 462 9.56 -11.82 -10.08
CA ILE A 462 9.44 -12.84 -11.11
C ILE A 462 10.85 -13.09 -11.67
N PRO A 463 11.48 -14.24 -11.45
CA PRO A 463 12.72 -14.61 -12.13
C PRO A 463 12.42 -15.10 -13.55
N LEU A 464 13.37 -14.99 -14.45
CA LEU A 464 13.28 -15.55 -15.79
C LEU A 464 13.43 -17.08 -15.77
N TRP A 465 14.33 -17.59 -14.93
CA TRP A 465 14.67 -19.01 -14.84
C TRP A 465 14.31 -19.59 -13.47
N ARG A 466 13.88 -20.83 -13.45
CA ARG A 466 13.56 -21.60 -12.21
C ARG A 466 14.72 -22.43 -11.69
N ASP A 467 15.83 -22.43 -12.42
CA ASP A 467 17.05 -23.16 -12.09
C ASP A 467 18.31 -22.32 -12.39
N ALA A 468 19.43 -22.60 -11.74
CA ALA A 468 20.69 -21.90 -11.94
C ALA A 468 21.35 -22.20 -13.29
N SER A 469 21.04 -23.35 -13.89
CA SER A 469 21.58 -23.72 -15.22
C SER A 469 20.84 -23.05 -16.38
N ALA A 470 19.77 -22.28 -16.07
CA ALA A 470 18.93 -21.58 -17.06
C ALA A 470 18.38 -22.52 -18.17
N LYS A 471 17.85 -23.67 -17.73
CA LYS A 471 17.19 -24.66 -18.58
C LYS A 471 15.68 -24.69 -18.37
N GLU A 472 15.21 -24.40 -17.18
CA GLU A 472 13.79 -24.33 -16.85
C GLU A 472 13.28 -22.90 -16.85
N PRO A 473 12.55 -22.47 -17.89
CA PRO A 473 12.00 -21.13 -17.93
C PRO A 473 10.82 -20.98 -16.97
N ASN A 474 10.71 -19.82 -16.35
CA ASN A 474 9.54 -19.45 -15.56
C ASN A 474 8.44 -18.89 -16.49
N VAL A 475 7.98 -19.71 -17.40
CA VAL A 475 6.91 -19.40 -18.35
C VAL A 475 5.86 -20.49 -18.28
N THR A 476 4.59 -20.09 -18.30
CA THR A 476 3.47 -21.05 -18.27
C THR A 476 3.54 -22.00 -19.46
N LYS A 477 3.36 -23.29 -19.15
CA LYS A 477 3.47 -24.36 -20.15
C LYS A 477 2.56 -24.10 -21.35
N GLY A 478 3.10 -24.25 -22.56
CA GLY A 478 2.39 -24.07 -23.81
C GLY A 478 2.40 -22.64 -24.38
N VAL A 479 2.65 -21.60 -23.56
CA VAL A 479 2.65 -20.21 -24.02
C VAL A 479 3.63 -19.98 -25.15
N LEU A 480 4.88 -20.43 -25.00
CA LEU A 480 5.90 -20.25 -26.05
C LEU A 480 5.54 -20.99 -27.33
N THR A 481 4.91 -22.18 -27.23
CA THR A 481 4.45 -22.96 -28.38
C THR A 481 3.34 -22.22 -29.13
N VAL A 482 2.36 -21.65 -28.42
CA VAL A 482 1.28 -20.87 -29.01
C VAL A 482 1.84 -19.65 -29.74
N LEU A 483 2.74 -18.90 -29.09
CA LEU A 483 3.37 -17.72 -29.69
C LEU A 483 4.23 -18.08 -30.91
N ALA A 484 4.98 -19.19 -30.85
CA ALA A 484 5.79 -19.65 -31.99
C ALA A 484 4.92 -20.04 -33.20
N HIS A 485 3.77 -20.67 -32.94
CA HIS A 485 2.80 -21.01 -33.98
C HIS A 485 2.19 -19.74 -34.59
N GLU A 486 1.72 -18.80 -33.76
CA GLU A 486 1.09 -17.56 -34.24
C GLU A 486 2.05 -16.69 -35.04
N TYR A 487 3.30 -16.57 -34.58
CA TYR A 487 4.31 -15.74 -35.24
C TYR A 487 5.11 -16.46 -36.33
N ARG A 488 4.85 -17.76 -36.55
CA ARG A 488 5.58 -18.62 -37.47
C ARG A 488 7.09 -18.58 -37.34
N ARG A 489 7.56 -18.46 -36.06
CA ARG A 489 8.96 -18.47 -35.70
C ARG A 489 9.13 -18.91 -34.22
N ALA A 490 10.32 -19.40 -33.90
CA ALA A 490 10.65 -19.73 -32.51
C ALA A 490 10.60 -18.45 -31.63
N VAL A 491 10.02 -18.57 -30.44
CA VAL A 491 10.00 -17.54 -29.41
C VAL A 491 10.69 -18.12 -28.17
N SER A 492 11.80 -17.50 -27.78
CA SER A 492 12.52 -17.94 -26.57
C SER A 492 11.89 -17.38 -25.28
N PRO A 493 12.18 -17.99 -24.11
CA PRO A 493 11.77 -17.42 -22.84
C PRO A 493 12.26 -15.97 -22.64
N GLU A 494 13.49 -15.69 -23.07
CA GLU A 494 14.09 -14.37 -23.04
C GLU A 494 13.34 -13.37 -23.95
N ASP A 495 12.82 -13.80 -25.10
CA ASP A 495 12.04 -12.95 -25.99
C ASP A 495 10.72 -12.52 -25.34
N LEU A 496 10.00 -13.47 -24.74
CA LEU A 496 8.75 -13.17 -24.03
C LEU A 496 8.99 -12.28 -22.81
N PHE A 497 10.06 -12.55 -22.07
CA PHE A 497 10.41 -11.76 -20.88
C PHE A 497 10.81 -10.32 -21.27
N ALA A 498 11.57 -10.17 -22.36
CA ALA A 498 11.91 -8.86 -22.90
C ALA A 498 10.67 -8.11 -23.41
N TYR A 499 9.78 -8.80 -24.13
CA TYR A 499 8.51 -8.21 -24.58
C TYR A 499 7.68 -7.71 -23.39
N ALA A 500 7.50 -8.56 -22.35
CA ALA A 500 6.77 -8.19 -21.16
C ALA A 500 7.40 -6.97 -20.46
N TYR A 501 8.72 -6.94 -20.35
CA TYR A 501 9.42 -5.80 -19.74
C TYR A 501 9.28 -4.52 -20.58
N GLY A 502 9.27 -4.61 -21.90
CA GLY A 502 9.04 -3.48 -22.80
C GLY A 502 7.67 -2.82 -22.58
N ILE A 503 6.65 -3.62 -22.28
CA ILE A 503 5.30 -3.14 -21.92
C ILE A 503 5.30 -2.55 -20.50
N PHE A 504 5.77 -3.28 -19.53
CA PHE A 504 5.62 -2.95 -18.11
C PHE A 504 6.53 -1.82 -17.61
N ALA A 505 7.67 -1.63 -18.26
CA ALA A 505 8.57 -0.51 -17.96
C ALA A 505 8.12 0.80 -18.63
N ASN A 506 7.12 0.77 -19.51
CA ASN A 506 6.61 1.94 -20.18
C ASN A 506 5.65 2.72 -19.27
N GLU A 507 5.95 3.99 -19.04
CA GLU A 507 5.09 4.88 -18.27
C GLU A 507 3.70 5.06 -18.88
N SER A 508 3.59 5.07 -20.23
CA SER A 508 2.30 5.17 -20.90
C SER A 508 1.34 4.03 -20.56
N TYR A 509 1.87 2.82 -20.25
CA TYR A 509 1.06 1.70 -19.80
C TYR A 509 0.42 2.02 -18.43
N SER A 510 1.21 2.51 -17.47
CA SER A 510 0.70 2.84 -16.14
C SER A 510 -0.19 4.08 -16.14
N LEU A 511 0.05 5.04 -17.00
CA LEU A 511 -0.83 6.21 -17.16
C LEU A 511 -2.18 5.83 -17.78
N ARG A 512 -2.16 5.03 -18.85
CA ARG A 512 -3.37 4.59 -19.54
C ARG A 512 -4.25 3.71 -18.66
N PHE A 513 -3.65 2.80 -17.90
CA PHE A 513 -4.35 1.82 -17.06
C PHE A 513 -4.26 2.14 -15.56
N ALA A 514 -4.14 3.42 -15.21
CA ALA A 514 -3.96 3.85 -13.82
C ALA A 514 -5.11 3.44 -12.89
N GLN A 515 -6.33 3.37 -13.42
CA GLN A 515 -7.51 2.95 -12.67
C GLN A 515 -7.48 1.43 -12.41
N GLU A 516 -7.19 0.65 -13.45
CA GLU A 516 -7.13 -0.81 -13.41
C GLU A 516 -5.97 -1.27 -12.52
N LEU A 517 -4.80 -0.65 -12.65
CA LEU A 517 -3.63 -0.91 -11.80
C LEU A 517 -3.83 -0.46 -10.35
N GLY A 518 -4.81 0.38 -10.09
CA GLY A 518 -5.26 0.74 -8.75
C GLY A 518 -6.07 -0.37 -8.06
N SER A 519 -6.60 -1.31 -8.83
CA SER A 519 -7.52 -2.35 -8.34
C SER A 519 -7.12 -3.77 -8.72
N SER A 520 -6.25 -3.94 -9.70
CA SER A 520 -5.82 -5.23 -10.25
C SER A 520 -4.30 -5.27 -10.45
N SER A 521 -3.74 -6.48 -10.43
CA SER A 521 -2.34 -6.71 -10.78
C SER A 521 -2.07 -6.42 -12.26
N PRO A 522 -0.82 -6.12 -12.65
CA PRO A 522 -0.46 -5.86 -14.04
C PRO A 522 -0.81 -7.03 -14.97
N ARG A 523 -1.39 -6.71 -16.11
CA ARG A 523 -1.78 -7.65 -17.17
C ARG A 523 -0.98 -7.43 -18.42
N LEU A 524 -0.62 -8.50 -19.11
CA LEU A 524 0.23 -8.47 -20.30
C LEU A 524 -0.60 -8.52 -21.58
N PRO A 525 -0.70 -7.42 -22.34
CA PRO A 525 -1.28 -7.49 -23.68
C PRO A 525 -0.34 -8.28 -24.62
N LEU A 526 -0.85 -9.33 -25.20
CA LEU A 526 -0.14 -10.09 -26.23
C LEU A 526 -0.68 -9.69 -27.60
N THR A 527 0.18 -9.17 -28.47
CA THR A 527 -0.19 -8.82 -29.84
C THR A 527 -0.19 -10.05 -30.73
N ARG A 528 -1.06 -10.09 -31.75
CA ARG A 528 -1.01 -11.08 -32.83
C ARG A 528 -0.11 -10.65 -33.98
N ASP A 529 0.29 -9.37 -34.02
CA ASP A 529 1.21 -8.86 -35.02
C ASP A 529 2.66 -9.21 -34.66
N PRO A 530 3.33 -10.07 -35.44
CA PRO A 530 4.72 -10.48 -35.19
C PRO A 530 5.71 -9.31 -35.30
N LYS A 531 5.42 -8.32 -36.16
CA LYS A 531 6.29 -7.14 -36.30
C LYS A 531 6.20 -6.24 -35.08
N LEU A 532 5.01 -6.05 -34.54
CA LEU A 532 4.83 -5.30 -33.30
C LEU A 532 5.48 -6.03 -32.11
N PHE A 533 5.30 -7.36 -32.00
CA PHE A 533 5.98 -8.17 -31.00
C PHE A 533 7.50 -7.95 -31.04
N GLU A 534 8.08 -8.06 -32.24
CA GLU A 534 9.53 -7.90 -32.46
C GLU A 534 10.03 -6.50 -32.06
N ARG A 535 9.29 -5.46 -32.40
CA ARG A 535 9.64 -4.08 -31.99
C ARG A 535 9.62 -3.91 -30.49
N VAL A 536 8.56 -4.37 -29.83
CA VAL A 536 8.43 -4.28 -28.35
C VAL A 536 9.48 -5.13 -27.66
N ARG A 537 9.71 -6.36 -28.15
CA ARG A 537 10.77 -7.26 -27.66
C ARG A 537 12.16 -6.61 -27.74
N SER A 538 12.49 -6.03 -28.89
CA SER A 538 13.77 -5.33 -29.09
C SER A 538 13.95 -4.17 -28.14
N LEU A 539 12.91 -3.35 -27.94
CA LEU A 539 12.92 -2.25 -26.97
C LEU A 539 13.08 -2.76 -25.55
N GLY A 540 12.31 -3.79 -25.17
CA GLY A 540 12.39 -4.39 -23.85
C GLY A 540 13.75 -5.03 -23.58
N ARG A 541 14.36 -5.72 -24.56
CA ARG A 541 15.72 -6.24 -24.47
C ARG A 541 16.72 -5.13 -24.21
N ARG A 542 16.62 -4.03 -24.97
CA ARG A 542 17.47 -2.85 -24.76
C ARG A 542 17.27 -2.26 -23.36
N LEU A 543 16.04 -2.16 -22.87
CA LEU A 543 15.76 -1.72 -21.50
C LEU A 543 16.37 -2.65 -20.47
N LEU A 544 16.27 -3.97 -20.64
CA LEU A 544 16.90 -4.95 -19.74
C LEU A 544 18.41 -4.77 -19.67
N VAL A 545 19.09 -4.63 -20.83
CA VAL A 545 20.52 -4.34 -20.87
C VAL A 545 20.85 -3.11 -20.03
N LEU A 546 20.11 -2.04 -20.24
CA LEU A 546 20.35 -0.76 -19.60
C LEU A 546 20.08 -0.82 -18.09
N HIS A 547 18.94 -1.37 -17.68
CA HIS A 547 18.54 -1.45 -16.29
C HIS A 547 19.31 -2.50 -15.48
N THR A 548 20.01 -3.39 -16.17
CA THR A 548 20.96 -4.33 -15.56
C THR A 548 22.43 -3.90 -15.74
N PHE A 549 22.68 -2.66 -16.16
CA PHE A 549 24.03 -2.10 -16.36
C PHE A 549 24.90 -2.89 -17.36
N GLY A 550 24.29 -3.47 -18.38
CA GLY A 550 24.96 -4.29 -19.37
C GLY A 550 25.29 -5.72 -18.94
N GLU A 551 24.93 -6.09 -17.71
CA GLU A 551 25.28 -7.40 -17.14
C GLU A 551 24.36 -8.54 -17.60
N ARG A 552 23.21 -8.19 -18.18
CA ARG A 552 22.23 -9.17 -18.70
C ARG A 552 21.71 -8.74 -20.05
N PHE A 553 21.33 -9.72 -20.87
CA PHE A 553 20.82 -9.52 -22.22
C PHE A 553 21.79 -8.77 -23.15
N GLY A 554 23.01 -8.50 -22.66
CA GLY A 554 24.07 -7.88 -23.45
C GLY A 554 24.41 -8.73 -24.65
N PRO A 555 24.96 -8.13 -25.71
CA PRO A 555 25.34 -8.85 -26.88
C PRO A 555 26.67 -9.54 -26.71
N ALA A 556 26.79 -10.72 -27.26
CA ALA A 556 28.04 -11.04 -27.92
C ALA A 556 28.20 -10.18 -29.20
N ASP A 557 27.08 -9.79 -29.89
CA ASP A 557 27.14 -9.23 -31.25
C ASP A 557 26.12 -8.14 -31.61
N SER A 558 25.48 -7.46 -30.69
CA SER A 558 24.27 -6.66 -31.04
C SER A 558 24.50 -5.17 -31.28
N GLY A 559 25.67 -4.70 -31.62
CA GLY A 559 25.87 -3.26 -31.95
C GLY A 559 25.35 -2.28 -30.87
N MET A 560 24.93 -2.79 -29.72
CA MET A 560 24.45 -2.01 -28.61
C MET A 560 25.62 -1.40 -27.88
N MET A 561 25.57 -0.12 -27.83
CA MET A 561 26.45 0.84 -27.18
C MET A 561 27.56 0.22 -26.34
N THR A 562 28.73 0.13 -26.94
CA THR A 562 29.96 0.16 -26.12
C THR A 562 29.84 1.36 -25.15
N PRO A 563 30.32 1.27 -23.92
CA PRO A 563 30.28 2.38 -22.96
C PRO A 563 30.76 3.74 -23.53
N ALA A 564 31.52 3.73 -24.64
CA ALA A 564 32.04 4.90 -25.30
C ALA A 564 31.02 5.68 -26.16
N GLN A 565 29.89 5.11 -26.55
CA GLN A 565 28.92 5.78 -27.42
C GLN A 565 27.66 6.25 -26.65
N GLY A 566 27.77 7.35 -25.93
CA GLY A 566 26.62 8.04 -25.34
C GLY A 566 26.51 7.98 -23.83
N VAL A 567 27.54 7.57 -23.15
CA VAL A 567 27.64 7.69 -21.70
C VAL A 567 27.94 9.15 -21.33
N ALA A 568 27.28 9.67 -20.32
CA ALA A 568 27.65 10.94 -19.71
C ALA A 568 29.14 10.87 -19.36
N MET A 569 29.91 11.79 -19.90
CA MET A 569 31.35 11.86 -19.56
C MET A 569 31.49 12.55 -18.20
N ALA A 570 32.17 11.91 -17.26
CA ALA A 570 32.57 12.57 -16.05
C ALA A 570 33.57 13.68 -16.44
N GLY A 571 33.18 14.92 -16.18
CA GLY A 571 34.09 16.05 -16.32
C GLY A 571 35.01 16.11 -15.11
N GLN A 572 34.45 16.22 -13.95
CA GLN A 572 35.11 16.14 -12.65
C GLN A 572 34.52 15.00 -11.83
N SER A 573 35.39 14.21 -11.19
CA SER A 573 34.96 13.08 -10.38
C SER A 573 34.01 13.52 -9.27
N ILE A 574 32.90 12.76 -9.10
CA ILE A 574 31.99 12.95 -7.99
C ILE A 574 32.64 12.40 -6.73
N PRO A 575 32.85 13.22 -5.68
CA PRO A 575 33.44 12.74 -4.44
C PRO A 575 32.64 11.65 -3.79
N THR A 576 33.33 10.66 -3.22
CA THR A 576 32.70 9.53 -2.49
C THR A 576 33.04 9.54 -1.00
N SER A 577 33.86 10.51 -0.55
CA SER A 577 34.16 10.69 0.87
C SER A 577 32.97 11.29 1.61
N ALA A 578 32.82 10.97 2.89
CA ALA A 578 31.69 11.48 3.70
C ALA A 578 31.74 13.01 3.84
N SER A 579 32.95 13.59 3.92
CA SER A 579 33.16 15.04 4.06
C SER A 579 32.82 15.85 2.81
N ASP A 580 32.93 15.25 1.64
CA ASP A 580 32.72 15.89 0.35
C ASP A 580 31.55 15.28 -0.46
N TYR A 581 30.73 14.47 0.20
CA TYR A 581 29.56 13.85 -0.47
C TYR A 581 28.63 14.92 -1.01
N PRO A 582 28.15 14.78 -2.25
CA PRO A 582 27.38 15.84 -2.88
C PRO A 582 26.04 16.07 -2.19
N GLU A 583 25.82 17.30 -1.75
CA GLU A 583 24.56 17.75 -1.15
C GLU A 583 23.66 18.50 -2.13
N THR A 584 24.19 18.89 -3.30
CA THR A 584 23.49 19.71 -4.28
C THR A 584 23.58 19.13 -5.68
N PHE A 585 22.52 19.33 -6.45
CA PHE A 585 22.47 19.07 -7.87
C PHE A 585 22.11 20.36 -8.60
N ARG A 586 22.82 20.71 -9.63
CA ARG A 586 22.54 21.88 -10.46
C ARG A 586 22.72 21.49 -11.92
N TRP A 587 21.72 21.73 -12.74
CA TRP A 587 21.82 21.64 -14.17
C TRP A 587 22.21 23.00 -14.76
N ASP A 588 23.10 22.99 -15.71
CA ASP A 588 23.52 24.13 -16.48
C ASP A 588 23.12 23.90 -17.94
N ASP A 589 22.10 24.65 -18.38
CA ASP A 589 21.56 24.54 -19.74
C ASP A 589 22.55 25.01 -20.81
N THR A 590 23.44 25.95 -20.48
CA THR A 590 24.41 26.54 -21.42
C THR A 590 25.53 25.56 -21.76
N THR A 591 26.00 24.85 -20.75
CA THR A 591 27.12 23.89 -20.90
C THR A 591 26.63 22.43 -21.00
N GLU A 592 25.33 22.18 -20.98
CA GLU A 592 24.73 20.84 -20.91
C GLU A 592 25.41 19.95 -19.85
N THR A 593 25.66 20.54 -18.68
CA THR A 593 26.42 19.91 -17.60
C THR A 593 25.58 19.77 -16.35
N LEU A 594 25.52 18.54 -15.82
CA LEU A 594 24.98 18.28 -14.49
C LEU A 594 26.11 18.40 -13.46
N HIS A 595 25.97 19.34 -12.55
CA HIS A 595 26.81 19.47 -11.37
C HIS A 595 26.23 18.62 -10.22
N VAL A 596 27.04 17.77 -9.63
CA VAL A 596 26.72 16.90 -8.51
C VAL A 596 27.71 17.21 -7.40
N GLY A 597 27.38 18.17 -6.52
CA GLY A 597 28.35 18.75 -5.59
C GLY A 597 29.53 19.34 -6.33
N LYS A 598 30.74 18.87 -6.01
CA LYS A 598 32.01 19.23 -6.69
C LYS A 598 32.22 18.49 -8.01
N GLY A 599 31.46 17.40 -8.28
CA GLY A 599 31.56 16.60 -9.50
C GLY A 599 30.74 17.13 -10.65
N THR A 600 31.07 16.76 -11.87
CA THR A 600 30.31 17.15 -13.07
C THR A 600 30.12 16.00 -14.04
N LEU A 601 28.95 15.94 -14.66
CA LEU A 601 28.61 15.03 -15.75
C LEU A 601 28.23 15.85 -16.97
N ARG A 602 28.84 15.57 -18.11
CA ARG A 602 28.63 16.28 -19.41
C ARG A 602 27.93 15.39 -20.44
N ARG A 603 27.46 15.98 -21.52
CA ARG A 603 26.70 15.34 -22.61
C ARG A 603 25.36 14.75 -22.17
N LEU A 604 24.73 15.38 -21.19
CA LEU A 604 23.37 15.08 -20.82
C LEU A 604 22.41 15.93 -21.64
N VAL A 605 21.40 15.32 -22.25
CA VAL A 605 20.30 16.07 -22.85
C VAL A 605 19.16 16.14 -21.84
N VAL A 606 18.91 17.34 -21.31
CA VAL A 606 17.76 17.59 -20.44
C VAL A 606 16.61 18.06 -21.30
N ARG A 607 15.48 17.36 -21.25
CA ARG A 607 14.20 17.91 -21.72
C ARG A 607 13.39 18.37 -20.51
N SER A 608 13.15 19.66 -20.40
CA SER A 608 12.21 20.21 -19.45
C SER A 608 10.81 19.73 -19.82
N GLY A 609 10.31 18.71 -19.15
CA GLY A 609 8.90 18.39 -19.16
C GLY A 609 8.14 19.52 -18.49
N ASN A 610 7.05 19.96 -19.09
CA ASN A 610 6.16 21.03 -18.57
C ASN A 610 5.37 20.49 -17.35
N THR A 611 6.07 20.09 -16.30
CA THR A 611 5.47 19.62 -15.04
C THR A 611 5.81 20.61 -13.94
N LYS A 612 4.79 21.24 -13.41
CA LYS A 612 4.85 22.06 -12.18
C LYS A 612 5.18 21.22 -10.93
N SER A 613 5.94 20.15 -11.09
CA SER A 613 6.45 19.31 -10.01
C SER A 613 7.94 19.53 -9.86
N PRO A 614 8.48 19.64 -8.64
CA PRO A 614 9.91 19.77 -8.40
C PRO A 614 10.61 18.41 -8.62
N GLY A 615 10.73 17.99 -9.85
CA GLY A 615 11.47 16.83 -10.30
C GLY A 615 12.16 17.17 -11.61
N PHE A 616 13.44 16.91 -11.71
CA PHE A 616 14.21 17.08 -12.93
C PHE A 616 14.34 15.73 -13.64
N ALA A 617 13.95 15.65 -14.90
CA ALA A 617 14.22 14.50 -15.74
C ALA A 617 15.45 14.78 -16.59
N PHE A 618 16.46 13.94 -16.51
CA PHE A 618 17.69 14.05 -17.28
C PHE A 618 17.71 13.00 -18.39
N TYR A 619 18.03 13.44 -19.61
CA TYR A 619 18.10 12.56 -20.77
C TYR A 619 19.57 12.47 -21.24
N ILE A 620 20.11 11.28 -21.31
CA ILE A 620 21.40 11.01 -21.92
C ILE A 620 21.15 10.33 -23.25
N ARG A 621 21.22 11.07 -24.40
CA ARG A 621 21.01 10.54 -25.76
C ARG A 621 20.04 9.34 -25.84
N GLY A 622 18.79 9.57 -25.48
CA GLY A 622 17.74 8.54 -25.50
C GLY A 622 17.47 7.85 -24.16
N TRP A 623 18.04 8.33 -23.07
CA TRP A 623 17.80 7.90 -21.69
C TRP A 623 17.27 9.04 -20.86
N ALA A 624 16.29 8.77 -20.05
CA ALA A 624 15.81 9.72 -19.06
C ALA A 624 16.22 9.28 -17.66
N ILE A 625 16.91 10.13 -16.94
CA ILE A 625 17.14 9.98 -15.51
C ILE A 625 16.24 10.97 -14.81
N GLY A 626 15.19 10.48 -14.16
CA GLY A 626 14.32 11.29 -13.33
C GLY A 626 14.86 11.37 -11.91
N CYS A 627 15.05 12.57 -11.40
CA CYS A 627 15.36 12.83 -10.00
C CYS A 627 14.22 13.65 -9.39
N GLU A 628 13.47 13.07 -8.46
CA GLU A 628 12.65 13.84 -7.53
C GLU A 628 13.53 14.32 -6.39
N CYS A 629 14.09 15.51 -6.50
CA CYS A 629 14.86 16.15 -5.44
C CYS A 629 13.92 16.78 -4.39
N ARG A 630 13.96 16.27 -3.17
CA ARG A 630 13.81 17.09 -1.98
C ARG A 630 15.22 17.32 -1.42
N GLN A 631 15.48 18.49 -0.94
CA GLN A 631 16.74 19.08 -0.45
C GLN A 631 17.90 18.10 -0.16
N ALA A 632 19.08 18.44 -0.64
CA ALA A 632 20.32 17.65 -0.62
C ALA A 632 20.78 17.16 0.77
N SER A 633 20.35 17.82 1.84
CA SER A 633 20.58 17.40 3.24
C SER A 633 20.18 15.95 3.54
N ASP A 634 19.24 15.41 2.77
CA ASP A 634 18.72 14.07 2.98
C ASP A 634 19.55 12.97 2.28
N LEU A 635 20.34 13.31 1.23
CA LEU A 635 21.27 12.36 0.59
C LEU A 635 22.52 12.17 1.46
N ALA A 636 23.01 13.24 2.04
CA ALA A 636 24.12 13.23 2.99
C ALA A 636 23.78 12.37 4.22
N THR A 637 22.56 12.47 4.74
CA THR A 637 22.11 11.68 5.90
C THR A 637 22.00 10.18 5.58
N SER A 638 21.56 9.83 4.37
CA SER A 638 21.50 8.43 3.93
C SER A 638 22.88 7.79 3.78
N THR A 639 23.86 8.55 3.33
CA THR A 639 25.23 8.06 3.10
C THR A 639 26.11 8.20 4.34
N ALA A 640 25.90 9.23 5.16
CA ALA A 640 26.57 9.37 6.45
C ALA A 640 26.24 8.23 7.43
N LEU A 641 25.04 7.66 7.36
CA LEU A 641 24.70 6.43 8.08
C LEU A 641 25.55 5.22 7.65
N PHE A 642 26.11 5.24 6.43
CA PHE A 642 26.98 4.18 5.92
C PHE A 642 28.46 4.38 6.25
N GLN A 643 28.86 5.59 6.67
CA GLN A 643 30.28 5.94 6.84
C GLN A 643 30.67 6.28 8.28
N ASN A 644 29.74 6.49 9.21
CA ASN A 644 30.08 6.80 10.61
C ASN A 644 30.49 5.53 11.39
N ASP A 645 31.68 5.06 11.14
CA ASP A 645 32.33 3.97 11.84
C ASP A 645 33.21 4.47 13.03
N GLY A 646 32.82 5.52 13.72
CA GLY A 646 33.84 5.97 14.66
C GLY A 646 33.55 6.91 15.80
N GLN A 647 32.36 7.17 16.25
CA GLN A 647 32.18 7.82 17.57
C GLN A 647 30.87 7.40 18.26
N PRO A 648 30.88 7.14 19.60
CA PRO A 648 29.70 6.91 20.37
C PRO A 648 29.02 8.25 20.64
N ASN A 649 27.89 8.52 19.95
CA ASN A 649 27.07 9.66 20.29
C ASN A 649 25.95 9.24 21.25
N SER A 650 25.79 10.08 22.26
CA SER A 650 24.84 10.07 23.36
C SER A 650 23.39 9.74 22.93
N PRO A 651 22.55 9.20 23.84
CA PRO A 651 21.19 8.81 23.54
C PRO A 651 20.33 10.04 23.30
N ARG A 652 19.96 10.28 22.06
CA ARG A 652 18.84 11.17 21.73
C ARG A 652 17.56 10.36 21.57
N SER A 653 16.57 10.83 22.29
CA SER A 653 15.22 10.34 22.45
C SER A 653 14.59 9.75 21.18
N SER A 654 14.03 8.56 21.33
CA SER A 654 13.37 7.74 20.31
C SER A 654 11.92 8.20 20.02
N SER A 655 11.72 9.41 19.57
CA SER A 655 10.42 9.84 19.09
C SER A 655 10.63 10.69 17.82
N ASN A 656 10.26 10.16 16.66
CA ASN A 656 10.12 10.79 15.35
C ASN A 656 10.94 10.23 14.17
N PHE A 657 11.17 8.93 14.11
CA PHE A 657 11.85 8.33 12.94
C PHE A 657 10.94 7.59 11.95
N SER A 658 9.62 7.62 12.10
CA SER A 658 8.69 6.92 11.18
C SER A 658 8.29 7.72 9.93
N GLY A 659 8.64 8.98 9.83
CA GLY A 659 8.17 9.90 8.77
C GLY A 659 9.12 10.14 7.58
N LEU A 660 10.38 9.76 7.65
CA LEU A 660 11.44 10.29 6.75
C LEU A 660 11.82 9.38 5.57
N TRP A 661 11.29 8.18 5.46
CA TRP A 661 11.78 7.19 4.47
C TRP A 661 10.95 7.06 3.18
N SER A 662 9.94 7.88 2.96
CA SER A 662 8.98 7.65 1.87
C SER A 662 9.22 8.39 0.54
N LYS A 663 10.26 9.21 0.37
CA LYS A 663 10.30 10.11 -0.79
C LYS A 663 11.67 10.34 -1.41
N ARG A 664 12.36 9.32 -1.98
CA ARG A 664 13.51 9.57 -2.87
C ARG A 664 13.72 8.46 -3.86
N ARG A 665 13.80 8.82 -5.15
CA ARG A 665 13.96 7.87 -6.26
C ARG A 665 14.73 8.51 -7.41
N PHE A 666 15.73 7.79 -7.90
CA PHE A 666 16.29 7.99 -9.22
C PHE A 666 15.62 7.03 -10.20
N TYR A 667 15.18 7.54 -11.34
CA TYR A 667 14.60 6.75 -12.42
C TYR A 667 15.42 6.95 -13.69
N VAL A 668 15.70 5.85 -14.38
CA VAL A 668 16.23 5.88 -15.73
C VAL A 668 15.09 5.55 -16.68
N LEU A 669 14.69 6.51 -17.50
CA LEU A 669 13.63 6.34 -18.49
C LEU A 669 14.21 6.48 -19.89
N THR A 670 13.78 5.63 -20.82
CA THR A 670 14.15 5.77 -22.23
C THR A 670 13.07 6.53 -22.97
N SER A 671 13.45 7.53 -23.78
CA SER A 671 12.53 8.15 -24.72
C SER A 671 12.34 7.23 -25.93
N MET A 672 11.09 6.90 -26.28
CA MET A 672 10.79 6.31 -27.57
C MET A 672 10.80 7.41 -28.63
N PRO A 673 11.41 7.22 -29.80
CA PRO A 673 11.17 8.08 -30.95
C PRO A 673 9.70 7.95 -31.35
N ARG A 674 9.08 9.06 -31.77
CA ARG A 674 7.71 9.12 -32.31
C ARG A 674 7.55 8.26 -33.54
#